data_9442f8b2f8b7d19ed3dae87cb6961734
#
_entry.id   9442f8b2f8b7d19ed3dae87cb6961734
#
_cell.length_a   1.000
_cell.length_b   1.000
_cell.length_c   1.000
_cell.angle_alpha   90.00
_cell.angle_beta   90.00
_cell.angle_gamma   90.00
#
_symmetry.space_group_name_H-M   'P 1'
#
loop_
_entity.id
_entity.type
_entity.pdbx_description
1 polymer ?
#
loop_
_entity_poly.entity_id
_entity_poly.type
_entity_poly.pdbx_seq_one_letter_code
_entity_poly.pdbx_strand_id
1 'polypeptide(L)'
;IENEGFEVLGVTSYGDLSQFAQQQSRASAFLLSIDDEEFSPGPDLDPVVLNLRSFIEEVRWKNADVPIYVYGETKTSRHLPNDILRELHGFIHMFEDTPEFVARHIIREAKSYLEGIQPPFFKALLDYAEDGSYSWHCPGHSGGVAFLKSPIGQMYHQFYGENMLRADVCNSVEELGQLLDHNGAIGASERNAARIFNADHCFFVTNGTSTSNKMVWHHTVAPGDVVVVDRNCHKSILHSIIMTGAIPVFLKPTRNHFGIIGPIPRSEFEVSAIKEKIRANPLLEGVDPETVKPCIMSLTQSTYDGVLYNTEKVKSMLDGYVANLHFDEAWLPHAAFHPFYGSFHAMGRKRERPMHSVTYSTQSIHKLLAGISQASHVLVQDSRDTKLDRHLFNEAYLMHSSTSPQYSIIASCDVAAAMMEPPGGTALVEESIAEAMDFRRAMRKVDQEYGPDDWWFQVWGPDAPDDDGIGRTERWILKKTDADGVQPSDGEDSWHGFGDMEPGFNMLDPIKATIVTPGLNLDGRFEDAGIPASIVTKYLTEHGIVVEKTGLYSFFIMFTIGITKGRWNTLLTELQQFKDDYDRNQPMWRVMPEFCAKHPRYEHMGLRDLCQHVHTLYAKHDVAILSTEIYLSDHMPAMKPSDAFAQIARRMTQRVPIDDLEGRITTSLITPYPPGIPLLIPGEVFNRKIVEYLKFNRAFARECPGFETDIHGLVQETGPDGVMGYFADCVAI
;
A
#
# COMPACT_ATOMS: atom_id res chain seq x y z
N ILE A 1 8.79 39.89 -1.60
CA ILE A 1 8.77 38.42 -1.59
C ILE A 1 7.45 37.94 -2.22
N GLU A 2 6.30 38.37 -1.72
CA GLU A 2 4.98 37.95 -2.25
C GLU A 2 4.76 38.27 -3.72
N ASN A 3 5.29 39.43 -4.20
CA ASN A 3 5.21 39.82 -5.62
C ASN A 3 5.97 38.89 -6.57
N GLU A 4 6.85 38.02 -6.03
CA GLU A 4 7.62 37.01 -6.76
C GLU A 4 7.02 35.60 -6.65
N GLY A 5 5.80 35.51 -6.16
CA GLY A 5 5.04 34.26 -6.07
C GLY A 5 5.27 33.40 -4.82
N PHE A 6 5.99 33.94 -3.82
CA PHE A 6 6.18 33.26 -2.54
C PHE A 6 5.12 33.70 -1.53
N GLU A 7 4.54 32.76 -0.82
CA GLU A 7 3.69 33.01 0.34
C GLU A 7 4.59 33.30 1.57
N VAL A 8 4.28 34.35 2.32
CA VAL A 8 5.01 34.69 3.55
C VAL A 8 4.12 34.37 4.76
N LEU A 9 4.59 33.48 5.62
CA LEU A 9 3.88 33.09 6.84
C LEU A 9 4.67 33.58 8.05
N GLY A 10 4.07 34.47 8.83
CA GLY A 10 4.66 35.01 10.06
C GLY A 10 4.16 34.24 11.28
N VAL A 11 5.06 33.89 12.19
CA VAL A 11 4.76 33.29 13.49
C VAL A 11 5.39 34.13 14.60
N THR A 12 4.80 34.12 15.77
CA THR A 12 5.18 35.03 16.87
C THR A 12 5.99 34.37 17.98
N SER A 13 6.14 33.03 17.92
CA SER A 13 6.94 32.28 18.90
C SER A 13 7.69 31.12 18.25
N TYR A 14 8.78 30.68 18.89
CA TYR A 14 9.49 29.47 18.49
C TYR A 14 8.61 28.20 18.61
N GLY A 15 7.70 28.17 19.58
CA GLY A 15 6.76 27.05 19.72
C GLY A 15 5.80 26.94 18.53
N ASP A 16 5.26 28.06 18.06
CA ASP A 16 4.40 28.09 16.87
C ASP A 16 5.20 27.78 15.61
N LEU A 17 6.46 28.23 15.54
CA LEU A 17 7.35 27.97 14.42
C LEU A 17 7.71 26.48 14.33
N SER A 18 8.06 25.83 15.46
CA SER A 18 8.27 24.38 15.54
C SER A 18 7.03 23.61 15.13
N GLN A 19 5.87 23.97 15.65
CA GLN A 19 4.62 23.33 15.25
C GLN A 19 4.34 23.50 13.75
N PHE A 20 4.64 24.67 13.21
CA PHE A 20 4.51 24.91 11.77
C PHE A 20 5.50 24.07 10.95
N ALA A 21 6.77 24.00 11.36
CA ALA A 21 7.79 23.19 10.70
C ALA A 21 7.49 21.68 10.78
N GLN A 22 6.86 21.22 11.87
CA GLN A 22 6.39 19.84 12.01
C GLN A 22 5.25 19.52 11.06
N GLN A 23 4.31 20.45 10.89
CA GLN A 23 3.09 20.22 10.09
C GLN A 23 3.28 20.51 8.59
N GLN A 24 4.24 21.37 8.21
CA GLN A 24 4.39 21.84 6.84
C GLN A 24 5.87 21.96 6.45
N SER A 25 6.44 20.88 5.94
CA SER A 25 7.81 20.85 5.39
C SER A 25 7.95 21.52 4.00
N ARG A 26 6.99 22.37 3.60
CA ARG A 26 6.99 23.05 2.28
C ARG A 26 7.71 24.40 2.25
N ALA A 27 8.31 24.81 3.35
CA ALA A 27 9.05 26.07 3.38
C ALA A 27 10.26 26.03 2.42
N SER A 28 10.43 27.07 1.62
CA SER A 28 11.58 27.25 0.74
C SER A 28 12.69 28.12 1.35
N ALA A 29 12.42 28.75 2.48
CA ALA A 29 13.40 29.41 3.35
C ALA A 29 12.78 29.69 4.71
N PHE A 30 13.62 29.77 5.74
CA PHE A 30 13.26 30.24 7.08
C PHE A 30 14.01 31.52 7.41
N LEU A 31 13.30 32.47 8.02
CA LEU A 31 13.88 33.71 8.55
C LEU A 31 13.53 33.84 10.04
N LEU A 32 14.51 33.70 10.90
CA LEU A 32 14.36 33.64 12.34
C LEU A 32 14.83 34.97 12.96
N SER A 33 13.97 35.65 13.73
CA SER A 33 14.35 36.85 14.46
C SER A 33 14.99 36.50 15.80
N ILE A 34 16.03 37.21 16.16
CA ILE A 34 16.70 37.16 17.46
C ILE A 34 16.67 38.55 18.07
N ASP A 35 16.04 38.69 19.23
CA ASP A 35 16.02 39.94 19.98
C ASP A 35 17.17 40.01 21.00
N ASP A 36 17.85 41.15 21.05
CA ASP A 36 19.00 41.40 21.96
C ASP A 36 18.64 41.40 23.45
N GLU A 37 17.39 41.71 23.80
CA GLU A 37 16.95 41.83 25.21
C GLU A 37 16.86 40.47 25.93
N GLU A 38 16.85 39.36 25.18
CA GLU A 38 16.73 38.00 25.72
C GLU A 38 18.08 37.29 25.88
N PHE A 39 19.18 37.86 25.40
CA PHE A 39 20.52 37.24 25.52
C PHE A 39 21.09 37.35 26.93
N SER A 40 21.25 36.22 27.60
CA SER A 40 21.94 36.07 28.88
C SER A 40 23.42 35.74 28.69
N PRO A 41 24.36 36.19 29.55
CA PRO A 41 25.76 35.90 29.38
C PRO A 41 26.11 34.46 29.70
N GLY A 42 26.31 33.67 28.64
CA GLY A 42 26.77 32.28 28.68
C GLY A 42 26.28 31.47 27.46
N PRO A 43 27.15 31.09 26.51
CA PRO A 43 26.72 30.56 25.21
C PRO A 43 26.02 29.21 25.24
N ASP A 44 26.15 28.43 26.29
CA ASP A 44 25.61 27.08 26.35
C ASP A 44 24.26 26.94 27.09
N LEU A 45 23.82 27.99 27.76
CA LEU A 45 22.58 27.99 28.57
C LEU A 45 21.58 29.08 28.19
N ASP A 46 21.85 29.84 27.12
CA ASP A 46 20.94 30.87 26.64
C ASP A 46 19.69 30.25 26.02
N PRO A 47 18.48 30.59 26.50
CA PRO A 47 17.22 30.05 25.98
C PRO A 47 17.04 30.28 24.48
N VAL A 48 17.51 31.42 23.95
CA VAL A 48 17.41 31.73 22.50
C VAL A 48 18.30 30.81 21.69
N VAL A 49 19.53 30.53 22.15
CA VAL A 49 20.46 29.60 21.51
C VAL A 49 19.91 28.17 21.55
N LEU A 50 19.31 27.75 22.68
CA LEU A 50 18.71 26.42 22.82
C LEU A 50 17.51 26.27 21.91
N ASN A 51 16.62 27.23 21.84
CA ASN A 51 15.44 27.23 20.96
C ASN A 51 15.87 27.22 19.50
N LEU A 52 16.86 28.02 19.11
CA LEU A 52 17.38 28.08 17.75
C LEU A 52 18.03 26.75 17.35
N ARG A 53 18.83 26.13 18.24
CA ARG A 53 19.44 24.82 18.01
C ARG A 53 18.37 23.73 17.82
N SER A 54 17.40 23.64 18.71
CA SER A 54 16.30 22.68 18.64
C SER A 54 15.51 22.84 17.34
N PHE A 55 15.21 24.07 16.94
CA PHE A 55 14.51 24.34 15.70
C PHE A 55 15.33 23.94 14.46
N ILE A 56 16.63 24.25 14.42
CA ILE A 56 17.51 23.87 13.33
C ILE A 56 17.59 22.33 13.22
N GLU A 57 17.78 21.64 14.34
CA GLU A 57 17.80 20.17 14.37
C GLU A 57 16.50 19.57 13.82
N GLU A 58 15.37 20.13 14.21
CA GLU A 58 14.05 19.70 13.74
C GLU A 58 13.87 19.91 12.21
N VAL A 59 14.27 21.09 11.70
CA VAL A 59 14.22 21.37 10.27
C VAL A 59 15.15 20.44 9.50
N ARG A 60 16.40 20.25 9.97
CA ARG A 60 17.41 19.39 9.32
C ARG A 60 17.02 17.91 9.33
N TRP A 61 16.25 17.48 10.32
CA TRP A 61 15.67 16.15 10.35
C TRP A 61 14.73 15.87 9.16
N LYS A 62 14.00 16.90 8.70
CA LYS A 62 13.07 16.79 7.57
C LYS A 62 13.68 17.22 6.25
N ASN A 63 14.55 18.22 6.29
CA ASN A 63 15.10 18.89 5.11
C ASN A 63 16.52 19.37 5.37
N ALA A 64 17.50 18.66 4.80
CA ALA A 64 18.91 18.95 5.00
C ALA A 64 19.33 20.30 4.43
N ASP A 65 18.73 20.77 3.35
CA ASP A 65 19.27 21.83 2.49
C ASP A 65 18.45 23.13 2.46
N VAL A 66 17.28 23.17 3.14
CA VAL A 66 16.45 24.38 3.11
C VAL A 66 17.20 25.58 3.70
N PRO A 67 17.20 26.76 3.03
CA PRO A 67 17.86 27.95 3.52
C PRO A 67 17.30 28.44 4.85
N ILE A 68 18.18 28.63 5.84
CA ILE A 68 17.84 29.19 7.15
C ILE A 68 18.66 30.48 7.34
N TYR A 69 17.96 31.58 7.60
CA TYR A 69 18.54 32.89 7.92
C TYR A 69 18.17 33.29 9.31
N VAL A 70 19.10 34.00 9.95
CA VAL A 70 18.84 34.66 11.23
C VAL A 70 18.89 36.17 11.00
N TYR A 71 17.94 36.90 11.62
CA TYR A 71 17.79 38.33 11.54
C TYR A 71 17.97 38.94 12.93
N GLY A 72 18.84 39.92 13.07
CA GLY A 72 19.09 40.57 14.35
C GLY A 72 20.12 41.72 14.28
N GLU A 73 20.45 42.30 15.42
CA GLU A 73 21.49 43.31 15.50
C GLU A 73 22.91 42.71 15.33
N THR A 74 23.85 43.49 14.81
CA THR A 74 25.23 43.06 14.59
C THR A 74 25.92 42.56 15.87
N LYS A 75 25.51 43.06 17.03
CA LYS A 75 26.03 42.58 18.31
C LYS A 75 25.65 41.12 18.58
N THR A 76 24.45 40.75 18.26
CA THR A 76 23.86 39.43 18.48
C THR A 76 24.60 38.34 17.71
N SER A 77 25.03 38.62 16.47
CA SER A 77 25.77 37.65 15.65
C SER A 77 27.04 37.12 16.29
N ARG A 78 27.70 37.92 17.18
CA ARG A 78 28.92 37.55 17.87
C ARG A 78 28.71 36.54 19.00
N HIS A 79 27.48 36.37 19.45
CA HIS A 79 27.11 35.46 20.54
C HIS A 79 26.59 34.10 20.05
N LEU A 80 26.39 33.94 18.73
CA LEU A 80 25.97 32.67 18.18
C LEU A 80 27.11 31.66 18.16
N PRO A 81 26.88 30.43 18.65
CA PRO A 81 27.87 29.36 18.61
C PRO A 81 28.23 28.94 17.18
N ASN A 82 29.45 28.45 16.99
CA ASN A 82 29.94 28.03 15.66
C ASN A 82 29.17 26.87 15.03
N ASP A 83 28.60 26.00 15.83
CA ASP A 83 27.74 24.89 15.35
C ASP A 83 26.47 25.44 14.69
N ILE A 84 25.80 26.40 15.31
CA ILE A 84 24.63 27.08 14.74
C ILE A 84 25.01 27.86 13.47
N LEU A 85 26.12 28.65 13.53
CA LEU A 85 26.54 29.46 12.38
C LEU A 85 26.82 28.62 11.12
N ARG A 86 27.24 27.37 11.26
CA ARG A 86 27.48 26.45 10.12
C ARG A 86 26.20 25.98 9.45
N GLU A 87 25.08 25.96 10.18
CA GLU A 87 23.79 25.55 9.68
C GLU A 87 23.01 26.69 9.00
N LEU A 88 23.43 27.93 9.20
CA LEU A 88 22.81 29.13 8.65
C LEU A 88 23.32 29.43 7.24
N HIS A 89 22.43 29.83 6.36
CA HIS A 89 22.74 30.38 5.03
C HIS A 89 23.18 31.84 5.11
N GLY A 90 22.83 32.52 6.18
CA GLY A 90 23.28 33.86 6.43
C GLY A 90 22.71 34.52 7.69
N PHE A 91 23.37 35.57 8.14
CA PHE A 91 22.89 36.47 9.17
C PHE A 91 22.52 37.81 8.51
N ILE A 92 21.29 38.26 8.69
CA ILE A 92 20.78 39.51 8.18
C ILE A 92 20.89 40.55 9.28
N HIS A 93 21.77 41.55 9.07
CA HIS A 93 21.99 42.61 10.03
C HIS A 93 20.88 43.66 9.96
N MET A 94 20.22 43.89 11.09
CA MET A 94 19.14 44.86 11.21
C MET A 94 19.70 46.27 10.90
N PHE A 95 18.99 47.00 10.06
CA PHE A 95 19.32 48.39 9.64
C PHE A 95 20.60 48.57 8.81
N GLU A 96 21.34 47.54 8.46
CA GLU A 96 22.55 47.70 7.61
C GLU A 96 22.23 47.62 6.11
N ASP A 97 21.22 46.86 5.70
CA ASP A 97 20.78 46.69 4.32
C ASP A 97 19.33 47.13 4.10
N THR A 98 19.00 47.46 2.83
CA THR A 98 17.59 47.74 2.49
C THR A 98 16.76 46.48 2.44
N PRO A 99 15.46 46.54 2.86
CA PRO A 99 14.56 45.40 2.79
C PRO A 99 14.47 44.78 1.39
N GLU A 100 14.54 45.58 0.34
CA GLU A 100 14.52 45.14 -1.05
C GLU A 100 15.76 44.32 -1.45
N PHE A 101 16.93 44.69 -0.91
CA PHE A 101 18.18 43.96 -1.14
C PHE A 101 18.12 42.59 -0.45
N VAL A 102 17.74 42.60 0.81
CA VAL A 102 17.60 41.38 1.64
C VAL A 102 16.56 40.44 1.00
N ALA A 103 15.39 40.96 0.59
CA ALA A 103 14.35 40.15 -0.07
C ALA A 103 14.85 39.50 -1.35
N ARG A 104 15.58 40.23 -2.20
CA ARG A 104 16.18 39.68 -3.43
C ARG A 104 17.19 38.57 -3.13
N HIS A 105 17.96 38.70 -2.07
CA HIS A 105 18.92 37.65 -1.67
C HIS A 105 18.18 36.38 -1.26
N ILE A 106 17.20 36.49 -0.35
CA ILE A 106 16.40 35.34 0.12
C ILE A 106 15.66 34.68 -1.06
N ILE A 107 15.04 35.47 -1.94
CA ILE A 107 14.32 34.96 -3.13
C ILE A 107 15.27 34.16 -4.05
N ARG A 108 16.47 34.69 -4.28
CA ARG A 108 17.46 34.01 -5.12
C ARG A 108 17.84 32.65 -4.56
N GLU A 109 18.14 32.59 -3.27
CA GLU A 109 18.54 31.34 -2.61
C GLU A 109 17.35 30.35 -2.50
N ALA A 110 16.14 30.85 -2.21
CA ALA A 110 14.94 30.03 -2.23
C ALA A 110 14.66 29.44 -3.62
N LYS A 111 14.81 30.22 -4.69
CA LYS A 111 14.69 29.73 -6.07
C LYS A 111 15.77 28.70 -6.39
N SER A 112 17.02 28.99 -6.04
CA SER A 112 18.15 28.05 -6.24
C SER A 112 17.94 26.74 -5.50
N TYR A 113 17.44 26.80 -4.28
CA TYR A 113 17.08 25.60 -3.49
C TYR A 113 15.97 24.82 -4.21
N LEU A 114 14.86 25.46 -4.60
CA LEU A 114 13.76 24.82 -5.30
C LEU A 114 14.19 24.19 -6.64
N GLU A 115 15.05 24.85 -7.41
CA GLU A 115 15.65 24.29 -8.62
C GLU A 115 16.54 23.08 -8.33
N GLY A 116 17.28 23.12 -7.21
CA GLY A 116 18.20 22.08 -6.79
C GLY A 116 17.52 20.76 -6.38
N ILE A 117 16.32 20.84 -5.82
CA ILE A 117 15.55 19.66 -5.37
C ILE A 117 14.69 19.03 -6.47
N GLN A 118 14.56 19.67 -7.63
CA GLN A 118 13.77 19.13 -8.75
C GLN A 118 14.41 17.87 -9.30
N PRO A 119 13.68 16.73 -9.33
CA PRO A 119 14.21 15.52 -9.93
C PRO A 119 14.25 15.62 -11.46
N PRO A 120 15.10 14.83 -12.14
CA PRO A 120 15.49 15.09 -13.53
C PRO A 120 14.35 15.15 -14.53
N PHE A 121 13.40 14.20 -14.45
CA PHE A 121 12.30 14.16 -15.42
C PHE A 121 11.25 15.24 -15.13
N PHE A 122 10.88 15.42 -13.86
CA PHE A 122 9.90 16.45 -13.51
C PHE A 122 10.42 17.84 -13.87
N LYS A 123 11.72 18.12 -13.67
CA LYS A 123 12.33 19.36 -14.12
C LYS A 123 12.21 19.56 -15.64
N ALA A 124 12.60 18.57 -16.42
CA ALA A 124 12.49 18.64 -17.88
C ALA A 124 11.05 18.84 -18.35
N LEU A 125 10.07 18.19 -17.68
CA LEU A 125 8.66 18.33 -18.02
C LEU A 125 8.13 19.72 -17.66
N LEU A 126 8.56 20.31 -16.56
CA LEU A 126 8.23 21.67 -16.14
C LEU A 126 8.77 22.69 -17.15
N ASP A 127 10.07 22.58 -17.47
CA ASP A 127 10.72 23.45 -18.45
C ASP A 127 10.00 23.39 -19.81
N TYR A 128 9.65 22.19 -20.29
CA TYR A 128 8.89 22.00 -21.54
C TYR A 128 7.50 22.63 -21.47
N ALA A 129 6.76 22.46 -20.37
CA ALA A 129 5.41 23.01 -20.22
C ALA A 129 5.40 24.54 -20.19
N GLU A 130 6.48 25.17 -19.70
CA GLU A 130 6.65 26.63 -19.63
C GLU A 130 7.18 27.25 -20.94
N ASP A 131 7.91 26.49 -21.76
CA ASP A 131 8.59 26.98 -22.97
C ASP A 131 7.64 27.40 -24.10
N GLY A 132 6.35 27.05 -23.99
CA GLY A 132 5.31 27.51 -24.93
C GLY A 132 5.43 26.97 -26.34
N SER A 133 6.11 25.84 -26.53
CA SER A 133 6.28 25.19 -27.84
C SER A 133 4.94 24.74 -28.44
N TYR A 134 4.76 24.92 -29.76
CA TYR A 134 3.59 24.42 -30.46
C TYR A 134 3.72 22.95 -30.82
N SER A 135 2.87 22.12 -30.24
CA SER A 135 2.85 20.69 -30.51
C SER A 135 2.11 20.34 -31.80
N TRP A 136 2.80 19.69 -32.74
CA TRP A 136 2.24 19.07 -33.95
C TRP A 136 2.24 17.54 -33.89
N HIS A 137 2.34 17.00 -32.68
CA HIS A 137 2.37 15.57 -32.36
C HIS A 137 1.16 15.21 -31.49
N CYS A 138 0.95 13.93 -31.24
CA CYS A 138 -0.02 13.47 -30.24
C CYS A 138 0.42 13.90 -28.81
N PRO A 139 -0.50 14.06 -27.84
CA PRO A 139 -1.96 13.85 -27.94
C PRO A 139 -2.70 14.92 -28.74
N GLY A 140 -3.83 14.50 -29.36
CA GLY A 140 -4.61 15.38 -30.27
C GLY A 140 -5.32 16.56 -29.63
N HIS A 141 -5.26 16.70 -28.30
CA HIS A 141 -5.79 17.87 -27.59
C HIS A 141 -4.85 19.10 -27.67
N SER A 142 -3.59 18.93 -28.13
CA SER A 142 -2.62 20.00 -28.34
C SER A 142 -2.50 20.94 -27.15
N GLY A 143 -1.98 20.44 -26.01
CA GLY A 143 -1.85 21.22 -24.77
C GLY A 143 -3.20 21.66 -24.16
N GLY A 144 -4.28 20.96 -24.47
CA GLY A 144 -5.62 21.24 -23.93
C GLY A 144 -6.52 22.09 -24.85
N VAL A 145 -5.99 22.68 -25.93
CA VAL A 145 -6.76 23.60 -26.83
C VAL A 145 -8.00 22.92 -27.42
N ALA A 146 -7.95 21.62 -27.73
CA ALA A 146 -9.11 20.91 -28.25
C ALA A 146 -10.30 20.89 -27.29
N PHE A 147 -10.05 20.85 -26.00
CA PHE A 147 -11.11 20.86 -24.96
C PHE A 147 -11.87 22.22 -24.97
N LEU A 148 -11.18 23.32 -25.25
CA LEU A 148 -11.80 24.65 -25.28
C LEU A 148 -12.78 24.84 -26.45
N LYS A 149 -12.88 23.90 -27.39
CA LYS A 149 -13.76 23.97 -28.56
C LYS A 149 -15.20 23.52 -28.27
N SER A 150 -15.53 23.12 -27.08
CA SER A 150 -16.88 22.71 -26.66
C SER A 150 -17.17 23.03 -25.19
N PRO A 151 -18.44 23.26 -24.80
CA PRO A 151 -18.78 23.54 -23.40
C PRO A 151 -18.36 22.41 -22.44
N ILE A 152 -18.56 21.13 -22.79
CA ILE A 152 -18.15 19.99 -21.96
C ILE A 152 -16.61 19.89 -21.86
N GLY A 153 -15.92 20.18 -22.97
CA GLY A 153 -14.45 20.23 -22.97
C GLY A 153 -13.92 21.37 -22.09
N GLN A 154 -14.57 22.52 -22.10
CA GLN A 154 -14.21 23.65 -21.25
C GLN A 154 -14.36 23.32 -19.78
N MET A 155 -15.41 22.57 -19.35
CA MET A 155 -15.58 22.09 -17.99
C MET A 155 -14.41 21.15 -17.60
N TYR A 156 -14.01 20.26 -18.50
CA TYR A 156 -12.88 19.36 -18.30
C TYR A 156 -11.57 20.13 -18.13
N HIS A 157 -11.29 21.09 -19.01
CA HIS A 157 -10.10 21.95 -18.97
C HIS A 157 -10.03 22.76 -17.67
N GLN A 158 -11.15 23.34 -17.23
CA GLN A 158 -11.22 24.10 -15.97
C GLN A 158 -10.96 23.21 -14.75
N PHE A 159 -11.45 21.97 -14.78
CA PHE A 159 -11.28 21.02 -13.68
C PHE A 159 -9.82 20.56 -13.52
N TYR A 160 -9.16 20.17 -14.62
CA TYR A 160 -7.78 19.66 -14.57
C TYR A 160 -6.72 20.77 -14.62
N GLY A 161 -7.02 21.91 -15.20
CA GLY A 161 -6.09 23.01 -15.36
C GLY A 161 -5.15 22.87 -16.56
N GLU A 162 -4.56 23.98 -16.97
CA GLU A 162 -3.71 24.07 -18.14
C GLU A 162 -2.44 23.24 -18.02
N ASN A 163 -1.76 23.30 -16.87
CA ASN A 163 -0.47 22.63 -16.67
C ASN A 163 -0.57 21.10 -16.81
N MET A 164 -1.64 20.50 -16.30
CA MET A 164 -1.88 19.05 -16.46
C MET A 164 -2.01 18.67 -17.93
N LEU A 165 -2.69 19.49 -18.73
CA LEU A 165 -2.92 19.24 -20.15
C LEU A 165 -1.69 19.57 -21.02
N ARG A 166 -0.88 20.56 -20.63
CA ARG A 166 0.40 20.85 -21.30
C ARG A 166 1.46 19.80 -21.01
N ALA A 167 1.44 19.22 -19.80
CA ALA A 167 2.33 18.14 -19.42
C ALA A 167 1.96 16.78 -20.05
N ASP A 168 0.78 16.65 -20.66
CA ASP A 168 0.38 15.43 -21.38
C ASP A 168 0.92 15.49 -22.82
N VAL A 169 2.10 14.90 -22.99
CA VAL A 169 2.91 14.89 -24.20
C VAL A 169 3.27 13.49 -24.62
N CYS A 170 4.11 13.31 -25.62
CA CYS A 170 4.54 12.03 -26.11
C CYS A 170 6.07 11.99 -26.37
N ASN A 171 6.56 10.82 -26.74
CA ASN A 171 7.96 10.52 -27.02
C ASN A 171 8.58 11.28 -28.24
N SER A 172 7.81 12.13 -28.93
CA SER A 172 8.34 13.03 -29.97
C SER A 172 9.12 14.20 -29.39
N VAL A 173 9.02 14.44 -28.08
CA VAL A 173 9.78 15.49 -27.37
C VAL A 173 11.08 14.92 -26.87
N GLU A 174 12.18 15.14 -27.62
CA GLU A 174 13.48 14.53 -27.35
C GLU A 174 14.06 14.90 -25.98
N GLU A 175 13.84 16.14 -25.50
CA GLU A 175 14.37 16.65 -24.24
C GLU A 175 13.84 15.86 -23.02
N LEU A 176 12.64 15.29 -23.14
CA LEU A 176 12.04 14.49 -22.06
C LEU A 176 12.60 13.08 -21.99
N GLY A 177 13.21 12.58 -23.07
CA GLY A 177 13.61 11.19 -23.19
C GLY A 177 12.44 10.26 -23.47
N GLN A 178 12.72 8.97 -23.55
CA GLN A 178 11.73 7.95 -23.91
C GLN A 178 11.65 6.88 -22.82
N LEU A 179 10.44 6.63 -22.31
CA LEU A 179 10.22 5.59 -21.31
C LEU A 179 10.57 4.21 -21.85
N LEU A 180 10.22 3.91 -23.10
CA LEU A 180 10.46 2.59 -23.71
C LEU A 180 11.94 2.28 -23.99
N ASP A 181 12.77 3.32 -24.05
CA ASP A 181 14.22 3.20 -24.25
C ASP A 181 15.01 3.48 -22.96
N HIS A 182 14.34 3.87 -21.89
CA HIS A 182 14.94 4.22 -20.60
C HIS A 182 16.08 5.25 -20.73
N ASN A 183 15.92 6.24 -21.60
CA ASN A 183 16.94 7.24 -21.93
C ASN A 183 16.55 8.67 -21.51
N GLY A 184 17.44 9.63 -21.78
CA GLY A 184 17.20 11.05 -21.50
C GLY A 184 16.92 11.33 -20.03
N ALA A 185 16.03 12.30 -19.77
CA ALA A 185 15.61 12.70 -18.43
C ALA A 185 14.91 11.56 -17.67
N ILE A 186 14.08 10.75 -18.35
CA ILE A 186 13.42 9.56 -17.75
C ILE A 186 14.47 8.56 -17.26
N GLY A 187 15.44 8.22 -18.09
CA GLY A 187 16.52 7.30 -17.70
C GLY A 187 17.40 7.85 -16.57
N ALA A 188 17.57 9.19 -16.47
CA ALA A 188 18.25 9.81 -15.35
C ALA A 188 17.43 9.67 -14.05
N SER A 189 16.12 9.86 -14.11
CA SER A 189 15.20 9.67 -12.98
C SER A 189 15.13 8.24 -12.51
N GLU A 190 15.11 7.26 -13.41
CA GLU A 190 15.17 5.83 -13.05
C GLU A 190 16.47 5.49 -12.33
N ARG A 191 17.61 6.03 -12.76
CA ARG A 191 18.90 5.83 -12.06
C ARG A 191 18.90 6.49 -10.68
N ASN A 192 18.31 7.68 -10.56
CA ASN A 192 18.17 8.36 -9.28
C ASN A 192 17.25 7.58 -8.32
N ALA A 193 16.10 7.12 -8.80
CA ALA A 193 15.21 6.25 -8.03
C ALA A 193 15.88 4.94 -7.60
N ALA A 194 16.64 4.28 -8.49
CA ALA A 194 17.42 3.09 -8.14
C ALA A 194 18.38 3.36 -6.97
N ARG A 195 19.08 4.49 -6.98
CA ARG A 195 19.97 4.92 -5.90
C ARG A 195 19.21 5.13 -4.59
N ILE A 196 18.09 5.85 -4.63
CA ILE A 196 17.28 6.17 -3.45
C ILE A 196 16.71 4.90 -2.82
N PHE A 197 16.19 3.98 -3.64
CA PHE A 197 15.61 2.70 -3.19
C PHE A 197 16.64 1.57 -2.99
N ASN A 198 17.94 1.88 -3.04
CA ASN A 198 19.03 0.90 -2.86
C ASN A 198 18.99 -0.29 -3.84
N ALA A 199 18.56 -0.07 -5.07
CA ALA A 199 18.55 -1.03 -6.17
C ALA A 199 19.73 -0.81 -7.14
N ASP A 200 20.08 -1.83 -7.93
CA ASP A 200 21.02 -1.67 -9.04
C ASP A 200 20.31 -1.12 -10.29
N HIS A 201 19.01 -1.45 -10.45
CA HIS A 201 18.18 -0.97 -11.54
C HIS A 201 16.78 -0.58 -11.03
N CYS A 202 16.22 0.47 -11.65
CA CYS A 202 14.83 0.86 -11.50
C CYS A 202 14.22 1.07 -12.89
N PHE A 203 12.96 0.66 -13.07
CA PHE A 203 12.18 0.88 -14.28
C PHE A 203 10.82 1.43 -13.87
N PHE A 204 10.48 2.65 -14.29
CA PHE A 204 9.17 3.23 -14.04
C PHE A 204 8.09 2.54 -14.86
N VAL A 205 6.94 2.30 -14.27
CA VAL A 205 5.81 1.62 -14.89
C VAL A 205 4.54 2.44 -14.70
N THR A 206 3.87 2.76 -15.81
CA THR A 206 2.71 3.65 -15.83
C THR A 206 1.36 2.93 -15.80
N ASN A 207 1.35 1.64 -15.51
CA ASN A 207 0.13 0.83 -15.48
C ASN A 207 0.03 -0.07 -14.24
N GLY A 208 0.56 0.42 -13.12
CA GLY A 208 0.51 -0.19 -11.80
C GLY A 208 1.37 -1.45 -11.64
N THR A 209 1.50 -1.91 -10.41
CA THR A 209 2.26 -3.13 -10.08
C THR A 209 1.69 -4.37 -10.77
N SER A 210 0.42 -4.37 -11.14
CA SER A 210 -0.14 -5.44 -11.96
C SER A 210 0.61 -5.64 -13.27
N THR A 211 1.14 -4.57 -13.86
CA THR A 211 1.98 -4.62 -15.06
C THR A 211 3.43 -4.89 -14.71
N SER A 212 3.96 -4.28 -13.65
CA SER A 212 5.31 -4.55 -13.16
C SER A 212 5.52 -6.05 -12.90
N ASN A 213 4.57 -6.71 -12.26
CA ASN A 213 4.59 -8.17 -12.04
C ASN A 213 4.69 -8.95 -13.36
N LYS A 214 3.89 -8.60 -14.36
CA LYS A 214 3.90 -9.27 -15.67
C LYS A 214 5.21 -9.07 -16.41
N MET A 215 5.84 -7.90 -16.30
CA MET A 215 7.15 -7.62 -16.89
C MET A 215 8.23 -8.53 -16.29
N VAL A 216 8.30 -8.62 -14.96
CA VAL A 216 9.23 -9.51 -14.27
C VAL A 216 9.01 -10.96 -14.70
N TRP A 217 7.77 -11.42 -14.75
CA TRP A 217 7.44 -12.78 -15.11
C TRP A 217 7.77 -13.12 -16.57
N HIS A 218 7.43 -12.24 -17.53
CA HIS A 218 7.79 -12.49 -18.93
C HIS A 218 9.29 -12.45 -19.20
N HIS A 219 10.06 -11.75 -18.37
CA HIS A 219 11.51 -11.78 -18.45
C HIS A 219 12.13 -13.07 -17.87
N THR A 220 11.48 -13.67 -16.87
CA THR A 220 12.10 -14.72 -16.05
C THR A 220 11.50 -16.11 -16.23
N VAL A 221 10.35 -16.24 -16.90
CA VAL A 221 9.56 -17.49 -16.97
C VAL A 221 9.22 -17.86 -18.40
N ALA A 222 9.50 -19.11 -18.76
CA ALA A 222 9.14 -19.72 -20.04
C ALA A 222 8.02 -20.77 -19.88
N PRO A 223 7.33 -21.14 -20.98
CA PRO A 223 6.28 -22.15 -20.93
C PRO A 223 6.77 -23.51 -20.39
N GLY A 224 6.08 -24.00 -19.37
CA GLY A 224 6.41 -25.30 -18.73
C GLY A 224 7.37 -25.18 -17.56
N ASP A 225 7.92 -24.00 -17.28
CA ASP A 225 8.77 -23.77 -16.11
C ASP A 225 7.98 -23.98 -14.81
N VAL A 226 8.68 -24.55 -13.82
CA VAL A 226 8.16 -24.68 -12.46
C VAL A 226 8.41 -23.37 -11.71
N VAL A 227 7.37 -22.86 -11.07
CA VAL A 227 7.41 -21.60 -10.31
C VAL A 227 6.87 -21.81 -8.89
N VAL A 228 7.46 -21.15 -7.91
CA VAL A 228 6.99 -21.14 -6.52
C VAL A 228 6.23 -19.86 -6.25
N VAL A 229 5.01 -19.96 -5.73
CA VAL A 229 4.11 -18.81 -5.62
C VAL A 229 3.36 -18.82 -4.30
N ASP A 230 3.24 -17.66 -3.68
CA ASP A 230 2.32 -17.42 -2.57
C ASP A 230 0.86 -17.65 -3.03
N ARG A 231 0.11 -18.49 -2.33
CA ARG A 231 -1.31 -18.74 -2.66
C ARG A 231 -2.19 -17.50 -2.46
N ASN A 232 -1.77 -16.53 -1.64
CA ASN A 232 -2.42 -15.23 -1.48
C ASN A 232 -1.93 -14.15 -2.46
N CYS A 233 -1.20 -14.53 -3.51
CA CYS A 233 -0.68 -13.56 -4.46
C CYS A 233 -1.80 -12.76 -5.14
N HIS A 234 -1.46 -11.55 -5.54
CA HIS A 234 -2.34 -10.71 -6.31
C HIS A 234 -2.70 -11.38 -7.66
N LYS A 235 -3.93 -11.15 -8.14
CA LYS A 235 -4.41 -11.71 -9.42
C LYS A 235 -3.48 -11.48 -10.61
N SER A 236 -2.63 -10.44 -10.60
CA SER A 236 -1.64 -10.20 -11.67
C SER A 236 -0.57 -11.29 -11.75
N ILE A 237 -0.18 -11.89 -10.63
CA ILE A 237 0.73 -13.03 -10.60
C ILE A 237 0.04 -14.26 -11.22
N LEU A 238 -1.22 -14.51 -10.88
CA LEU A 238 -2.00 -15.61 -11.49
C LEU A 238 -2.19 -15.39 -12.98
N HIS A 239 -2.47 -14.16 -13.42
CA HIS A 239 -2.48 -13.84 -14.85
C HIS A 239 -1.11 -14.08 -15.49
N SER A 240 -0.02 -13.80 -14.80
CA SER A 240 1.34 -14.08 -15.31
C SER A 240 1.57 -15.58 -15.49
N ILE A 241 1.12 -16.43 -14.55
CA ILE A 241 1.16 -17.89 -14.68
C ILE A 241 0.41 -18.34 -15.94
N ILE A 242 -0.79 -17.80 -16.16
CA ILE A 242 -1.61 -18.11 -17.35
C ILE A 242 -0.89 -17.69 -18.65
N MET A 243 -0.37 -16.46 -18.67
CA MET A 243 0.26 -15.86 -19.86
C MET A 243 1.59 -16.52 -20.24
N THR A 244 2.40 -16.87 -19.23
CA THR A 244 3.69 -17.53 -19.46
C THR A 244 3.59 -19.03 -19.67
N GLY A 245 2.47 -19.66 -19.28
CA GLY A 245 2.31 -21.12 -19.35
C GLY A 245 3.11 -21.86 -18.27
N ALA A 246 3.45 -21.21 -17.19
CA ALA A 246 4.16 -21.80 -16.05
C ALA A 246 3.32 -22.84 -15.29
N ILE A 247 3.98 -23.71 -14.55
CA ILE A 247 3.37 -24.69 -13.66
C ILE A 247 3.61 -24.25 -12.20
N PRO A 248 2.56 -23.81 -11.48
CA PRO A 248 2.72 -23.28 -10.14
C PRO A 248 2.84 -24.36 -9.07
N VAL A 249 3.71 -24.11 -8.10
CA VAL A 249 3.81 -24.79 -6.81
C VAL A 249 3.46 -23.77 -5.74
N PHE A 250 2.31 -23.92 -5.10
CA PHE A 250 1.80 -22.93 -4.16
C PHE A 250 2.30 -23.17 -2.74
N LEU A 251 2.75 -22.09 -2.09
CA LEU A 251 2.98 -22.01 -0.66
C LEU A 251 1.67 -21.54 0.01
N LYS A 252 1.20 -22.29 1.00
CA LYS A 252 -0.08 -22.02 1.66
C LYS A 252 0.11 -21.11 2.88
N PRO A 253 -0.54 -19.94 2.92
CA PRO A 253 -0.55 -19.06 4.09
C PRO A 253 -1.53 -19.56 5.15
N THR A 254 -1.33 -19.09 6.38
CA THR A 254 -2.28 -19.23 7.48
C THR A 254 -3.41 -18.19 7.35
N ARG A 255 -4.46 -18.35 8.16
CA ARG A 255 -5.55 -17.36 8.33
C ARG A 255 -6.06 -17.44 9.76
N ASN A 256 -6.53 -16.32 10.30
CA ASN A 256 -7.32 -16.32 11.52
C ASN A 256 -8.82 -16.25 11.20
N HIS A 257 -9.66 -16.44 12.21
CA HIS A 257 -11.12 -16.49 11.99
C HIS A 257 -11.77 -15.12 11.78
N PHE A 258 -11.06 -14.02 11.98
CA PHE A 258 -11.50 -12.70 11.49
C PHE A 258 -11.38 -12.57 9.97
N GLY A 259 -10.87 -13.59 9.29
CA GLY A 259 -10.61 -13.57 7.85
C GLY A 259 -9.33 -12.82 7.47
N ILE A 260 -8.51 -12.45 8.46
CA ILE A 260 -7.22 -11.80 8.24
C ILE A 260 -6.25 -12.85 7.68
N ILE A 261 -5.53 -12.43 6.64
CA ILE A 261 -4.56 -13.27 5.96
C ILE A 261 -3.28 -13.29 6.79
N GLY A 262 -2.91 -14.49 7.23
CA GLY A 262 -1.69 -14.72 7.96
C GLY A 262 -0.48 -15.01 7.07
N PRO A 263 0.68 -15.21 7.67
CA PRO A 263 1.89 -15.54 6.94
C PRO A 263 1.89 -16.99 6.44
N ILE A 264 2.69 -17.23 5.43
CA ILE A 264 3.16 -18.57 5.08
C ILE A 264 4.14 -19.01 6.16
N PRO A 265 3.96 -20.17 6.78
CA PRO A 265 4.90 -20.70 7.78
C PRO A 265 6.32 -20.83 7.20
N ARG A 266 7.34 -20.54 8.02
CA ARG A 266 8.75 -20.62 7.58
C ARG A 266 9.09 -21.97 6.96
N SER A 267 8.56 -23.06 7.52
CA SER A 267 8.79 -24.43 7.03
C SER A 267 8.40 -24.64 5.57
N GLU A 268 7.42 -23.88 5.06
CA GLU A 268 7.00 -23.94 3.67
C GLU A 268 8.08 -23.43 2.69
N PHE A 269 9.01 -22.58 3.15
CA PHE A 269 10.13 -22.08 2.36
C PHE A 269 11.35 -23.01 2.38
N GLU A 270 11.32 -24.10 3.11
CA GLU A 270 12.40 -25.08 3.08
C GLU A 270 12.44 -25.79 1.73
N VAL A 271 13.66 -25.98 1.18
CA VAL A 271 13.84 -26.63 -0.13
C VAL A 271 13.23 -28.03 -0.14
N SER A 272 13.33 -28.77 0.98
CA SER A 272 12.71 -30.09 1.15
C SER A 272 11.17 -30.03 1.01
N ALA A 273 10.53 -29.05 1.64
CA ALA A 273 9.08 -28.87 1.55
C ALA A 273 8.62 -28.51 0.14
N ILE A 274 9.38 -27.65 -0.55
CA ILE A 274 9.11 -27.31 -1.96
C ILE A 274 9.24 -28.53 -2.86
N LYS A 275 10.28 -29.36 -2.65
CA LYS A 275 10.47 -30.62 -3.42
C LYS A 275 9.32 -31.60 -3.19
N GLU A 276 8.82 -31.71 -1.96
CA GLU A 276 7.63 -32.53 -1.66
C GLU A 276 6.37 -32.05 -2.39
N LYS A 277 6.17 -30.72 -2.44
CA LYS A 277 5.06 -30.12 -3.20
C LYS A 277 5.19 -30.35 -4.70
N ILE A 278 6.41 -30.30 -5.25
CA ILE A 278 6.68 -30.66 -6.66
C ILE A 278 6.28 -32.11 -6.90
N ARG A 279 6.68 -33.03 -6.02
CA ARG A 279 6.35 -34.46 -6.13
C ARG A 279 4.86 -34.75 -6.03
N ALA A 280 4.15 -33.98 -5.20
CA ALA A 280 2.70 -34.13 -5.01
C ALA A 280 1.84 -33.44 -6.07
N ASN A 281 2.43 -32.60 -6.93
CA ASN A 281 1.68 -31.84 -7.92
C ASN A 281 1.32 -32.71 -9.15
N PRO A 282 0.04 -32.97 -9.43
CA PRO A 282 -0.36 -33.82 -10.57
C PRO A 282 0.10 -33.28 -11.93
N LEU A 283 0.29 -31.95 -12.05
CA LEU A 283 0.78 -31.32 -13.29
C LEU A 283 2.28 -31.55 -13.55
N LEU A 284 3.00 -32.10 -12.57
CA LEU A 284 4.42 -32.38 -12.60
C LEU A 284 4.73 -33.89 -12.53
N GLU A 285 3.76 -34.73 -12.89
CA GLU A 285 3.95 -36.18 -12.94
C GLU A 285 5.14 -36.53 -13.85
N GLY A 286 6.09 -37.32 -13.33
CA GLY A 286 7.31 -37.69 -14.04
C GLY A 286 8.47 -36.69 -13.96
N VAL A 287 8.28 -35.53 -13.33
CA VAL A 287 9.36 -34.58 -13.05
C VAL A 287 10.12 -35.02 -11.79
N ASP A 288 11.44 -35.09 -11.87
CA ASP A 288 12.31 -35.41 -10.71
C ASP A 288 12.52 -34.16 -9.84
N PRO A 289 11.95 -34.11 -8.61
CA PRO A 289 12.11 -32.98 -7.72
C PRO A 289 13.55 -32.67 -7.29
N GLU A 290 14.47 -33.65 -7.45
CA GLU A 290 15.86 -33.46 -7.04
C GLU A 290 16.66 -32.67 -8.10
N THR A 291 16.23 -32.71 -9.37
CA THR A 291 16.92 -32.09 -10.47
C THR A 291 16.27 -30.78 -10.94
N VAL A 292 14.95 -30.64 -10.76
CA VAL A 292 14.25 -29.43 -11.18
C VAL A 292 14.51 -28.28 -10.20
N LYS A 293 14.80 -27.11 -10.76
CA LYS A 293 14.94 -25.87 -10.02
C LYS A 293 13.83 -24.89 -10.45
N PRO A 294 13.06 -24.36 -9.53
CA PRO A 294 12.09 -23.30 -9.87
C PRO A 294 12.81 -22.08 -10.45
N CYS A 295 12.27 -21.52 -11.54
CA CYS A 295 12.89 -20.35 -12.18
C CYS A 295 12.62 -19.06 -11.40
N ILE A 296 11.48 -18.95 -10.71
CA ILE A 296 11.10 -17.79 -9.89
C ILE A 296 10.35 -18.24 -8.63
N MET A 297 10.57 -17.51 -7.54
CA MET A 297 9.66 -17.48 -6.39
C MET A 297 9.02 -16.11 -6.32
N SER A 298 7.67 -16.03 -6.30
CA SER A 298 6.94 -14.79 -6.10
C SER A 298 6.20 -14.80 -4.77
N LEU A 299 6.54 -13.86 -3.90
CA LEU A 299 6.00 -13.68 -2.56
C LEU A 299 5.31 -12.33 -2.45
N THR A 300 4.08 -12.31 -1.94
CA THR A 300 3.41 -11.07 -1.51
C THR A 300 4.05 -10.64 -0.18
N GLN A 301 4.94 -9.65 -0.26
CA GLN A 301 5.77 -9.24 0.88
C GLN A 301 4.97 -8.57 2.00
N SER A 302 3.84 -7.95 1.67
CA SER A 302 2.90 -7.41 2.64
C SER A 302 1.49 -7.84 2.32
N THR A 303 0.82 -8.54 3.25
CA THR A 303 -0.61 -8.77 3.13
C THR A 303 -1.38 -7.45 3.26
N TYR A 304 -2.67 -7.45 2.92
CA TYR A 304 -3.54 -6.27 3.12
C TYR A 304 -3.50 -5.77 4.56
N ASP A 305 -3.58 -6.69 5.52
CA ASP A 305 -3.64 -6.36 6.94
C ASP A 305 -2.26 -6.04 7.54
N GLY A 306 -1.19 -6.11 6.74
CA GLY A 306 0.14 -5.63 7.11
C GLY A 306 1.09 -6.70 7.63
N VAL A 307 0.84 -7.98 7.42
CA VAL A 307 1.80 -9.03 7.77
C VAL A 307 2.95 -9.03 6.78
N LEU A 308 4.17 -8.86 7.28
CA LEU A 308 5.43 -8.77 6.54
C LEU A 308 6.29 -10.00 6.77
N TYR A 309 7.17 -10.30 5.80
CA TYR A 309 8.19 -11.35 5.90
C TYR A 309 9.59 -10.76 6.07
N ASN A 310 10.43 -11.43 6.87
CA ASN A 310 11.85 -11.14 6.89
C ASN A 310 12.49 -11.61 5.58
N THR A 311 12.66 -10.67 4.64
CA THR A 311 13.16 -10.97 3.30
C THR A 311 14.56 -11.54 3.30
N GLU A 312 15.41 -11.14 4.26
CA GLU A 312 16.77 -11.65 4.37
C GLU A 312 16.80 -13.14 4.76
N LYS A 313 15.87 -13.57 5.64
CA LYS A 313 15.70 -14.99 5.97
C LYS A 313 15.16 -15.76 4.76
N VAL A 314 14.11 -15.28 4.09
CA VAL A 314 13.55 -15.92 2.88
C VAL A 314 14.60 -16.06 1.80
N LYS A 315 15.33 -14.99 1.50
CA LYS A 315 16.43 -15.00 0.54
C LYS A 315 17.49 -16.05 0.90
N SER A 316 17.90 -16.13 2.18
CA SER A 316 18.92 -17.07 2.63
C SER A 316 18.49 -18.52 2.47
N MET A 317 17.20 -18.84 2.61
CA MET A 317 16.66 -20.19 2.47
C MET A 317 16.62 -20.66 1.01
N LEU A 318 16.40 -19.73 0.07
CA LEU A 318 16.13 -20.05 -1.33
C LEU A 318 17.30 -19.72 -2.27
N ASP A 319 18.36 -19.06 -1.78
CA ASP A 319 19.50 -18.61 -2.58
C ASP A 319 20.18 -19.76 -3.32
N GLY A 320 20.31 -19.64 -4.63
CA GLY A 320 20.89 -20.65 -5.51
C GLY A 320 20.01 -21.87 -5.79
N TYR A 321 18.91 -22.06 -5.07
CA TYR A 321 17.88 -23.06 -5.41
C TYR A 321 16.85 -22.49 -6.41
N VAL A 322 16.43 -21.24 -6.18
CA VAL A 322 15.55 -20.49 -7.10
C VAL A 322 16.40 -19.44 -7.82
N ALA A 323 16.28 -19.33 -9.14
CA ALA A 323 17.10 -18.38 -9.91
C ALA A 323 16.73 -16.92 -9.65
N ASN A 324 15.43 -16.63 -9.51
CA ASN A 324 14.90 -15.29 -9.35
C ASN A 324 13.96 -15.21 -8.12
N LEU A 325 14.22 -14.27 -7.23
CA LEU A 325 13.37 -14.00 -6.06
C LEU A 325 12.59 -12.70 -6.32
N HIS A 326 11.29 -12.83 -6.45
CA HIS A 326 10.38 -11.72 -6.70
C HIS A 326 9.51 -11.45 -5.48
N PHE A 327 9.63 -10.24 -4.94
CA PHE A 327 8.82 -9.74 -3.84
C PHE A 327 7.82 -8.72 -4.38
N ASP A 328 6.54 -9.07 -4.35
CA ASP A 328 5.46 -8.13 -4.63
C ASP A 328 5.28 -7.22 -3.40
N GLU A 329 5.88 -6.05 -3.45
CA GLU A 329 5.86 -5.01 -2.43
C GLU A 329 4.87 -3.88 -2.80
N ALA A 330 3.81 -4.19 -3.53
CA ALA A 330 2.80 -3.20 -3.92
C ALA A 330 2.23 -2.41 -2.73
N TRP A 331 2.26 -3.01 -1.54
CA TRP A 331 1.80 -2.39 -0.29
C TRP A 331 2.94 -2.01 0.67
N LEU A 332 4.21 -1.96 0.18
CA LEU A 332 5.36 -1.76 1.06
C LEU A 332 6.46 -0.82 0.51
N PRO A 333 6.16 0.19 -0.34
CA PRO A 333 7.21 1.04 -0.91
C PRO A 333 7.91 1.93 0.12
N HIS A 334 7.32 2.16 1.30
CA HIS A 334 7.83 3.01 2.38
C HIS A 334 8.89 2.34 3.26
N ALA A 335 8.90 1.02 3.33
CA ALA A 335 9.67 0.28 4.33
C ALA A 335 11.19 0.47 4.21
N ALA A 336 11.72 0.71 3.01
CA ALA A 336 13.14 0.92 2.79
C ALA A 336 13.71 2.18 3.49
N PHE A 337 12.86 3.13 3.90
CA PHE A 337 13.25 4.45 4.37
C PHE A 337 13.24 4.60 5.89
N HIS A 338 12.78 3.60 6.62
CA HIS A 338 12.74 3.68 8.07
C HIS A 338 13.38 2.45 8.74
N PRO A 339 14.29 2.63 9.74
CA PRO A 339 15.00 1.54 10.40
C PRO A 339 14.08 0.55 11.13
N PHE A 340 12.85 0.97 11.47
CA PHE A 340 11.84 0.09 12.06
C PHE A 340 11.63 -1.20 11.26
N TYR A 341 11.62 -1.12 9.93
CA TYR A 341 11.37 -2.27 9.07
C TYR A 341 12.59 -3.17 8.87
N GLY A 342 13.81 -2.68 9.10
CA GLY A 342 15.05 -3.46 9.09
C GLY A 342 15.18 -4.38 7.88
N SER A 343 15.10 -5.69 8.10
CA SER A 343 15.20 -6.74 7.08
C SER A 343 13.85 -7.18 6.48
N PHE A 344 12.78 -6.41 6.68
CA PHE A 344 11.43 -6.74 6.22
C PHE A 344 11.06 -6.09 4.88
N HIS A 345 12.04 -5.75 4.04
CA HIS A 345 11.82 -5.27 2.67
C HIS A 345 12.87 -5.84 1.71
N ALA A 346 12.53 -5.95 0.42
CA ALA A 346 13.35 -6.68 -0.54
C ALA A 346 14.67 -6.00 -0.88
N MET A 347 14.71 -4.66 -1.01
CA MET A 347 15.89 -3.89 -1.37
C MET A 347 16.74 -3.56 -0.14
N GLY A 348 17.02 -4.55 0.70
CA GLY A 348 17.86 -4.42 1.89
C GLY A 348 19.28 -3.95 1.56
N ARG A 349 20.08 -3.68 2.60
CA ARG A 349 21.47 -3.22 2.44
C ARG A 349 22.25 -4.18 1.56
N LYS A 350 23.11 -3.64 0.66
CA LYS A 350 24.04 -4.45 -0.14
C LYS A 350 24.83 -5.35 0.81
N ARG A 351 24.74 -6.64 0.59
CA ARG A 351 25.42 -7.65 1.42
C ARG A 351 26.90 -7.64 1.13
N GLU A 352 27.73 -7.97 2.15
CA GLU A 352 29.15 -8.27 1.97
C GLU A 352 29.35 -9.46 1.02
N ARG A 353 28.37 -10.39 0.94
CA ARG A 353 28.33 -11.51 0.01
C ARG A 353 27.08 -11.40 -0.87
N PRO A 354 27.24 -11.02 -2.13
CA PRO A 354 26.14 -11.01 -3.08
C PRO A 354 25.51 -12.39 -3.21
N MET A 355 24.19 -12.41 -3.40
CA MET A 355 23.42 -13.63 -3.60
C MET A 355 23.68 -14.28 -4.96
N HIS A 356 23.35 -15.59 -5.08
CA HIS A 356 23.30 -16.28 -6.37
C HIS A 356 22.01 -15.98 -7.16
N SER A 357 20.92 -15.70 -6.45
CA SER A 357 19.62 -15.37 -7.04
C SER A 357 19.50 -13.87 -7.31
N VAL A 358 18.90 -13.49 -8.43
CA VAL A 358 18.53 -12.10 -8.72
C VAL A 358 17.31 -11.75 -7.88
N THR A 359 17.28 -10.54 -7.29
CA THR A 359 16.13 -10.07 -6.49
C THR A 359 15.37 -9.00 -7.26
N TYR A 360 14.08 -9.21 -7.41
CA TYR A 360 13.13 -8.24 -7.95
C TYR A 360 12.18 -7.77 -6.86
N SER A 361 11.86 -6.47 -6.85
CA SER A 361 10.76 -5.89 -6.08
C SER A 361 9.86 -5.11 -7.03
N THR A 362 8.56 -5.30 -6.90
CA THR A 362 7.56 -4.53 -7.64
C THR A 362 6.72 -3.73 -6.65
N GLN A 363 6.71 -2.41 -6.81
CA GLN A 363 6.09 -1.51 -5.82
C GLN A 363 5.07 -0.58 -6.46
N SER A 364 3.93 -0.39 -5.80
CA SER A 364 2.94 0.64 -6.16
C SER A 364 3.25 1.93 -5.41
N ILE A 365 3.84 2.87 -6.12
CA ILE A 365 4.18 4.18 -5.55
C ILE A 365 2.92 4.94 -5.13
N HIS A 366 1.83 4.79 -5.88
CA HIS A 366 0.55 5.46 -5.64
C HIS A 366 -0.22 5.00 -4.40
N LYS A 367 0.14 3.87 -3.77
CA LYS A 367 -0.63 3.35 -2.62
C LYS A 367 -0.25 4.00 -1.30
N LEU A 368 1.04 4.19 -1.06
CA LEU A 368 1.55 4.66 0.24
C LEU A 368 2.46 5.88 0.12
N LEU A 369 3.06 6.12 -1.04
CA LEU A 369 3.86 7.31 -1.35
C LEU A 369 3.08 8.29 -2.23
N ALA A 370 3.72 9.38 -2.67
CA ALA A 370 3.08 10.50 -3.36
C ALA A 370 2.87 10.28 -4.88
N GLY A 371 2.72 9.05 -5.35
CA GLY A 371 2.42 8.75 -6.76
C GLY A 371 0.94 8.93 -7.09
N ILE A 372 0.63 9.37 -8.31
CA ILE A 372 -0.75 9.32 -8.82
C ILE A 372 -1.12 7.88 -9.21
N SER A 373 -2.42 7.59 -9.33
CA SER A 373 -2.88 6.22 -9.66
C SER A 373 -2.14 5.64 -10.85
N GLN A 374 -1.79 4.35 -10.77
CA GLN A 374 -0.97 3.59 -11.71
C GLN A 374 0.56 3.81 -11.59
N ALA A 375 1.04 4.80 -10.84
CA ALA A 375 2.47 4.96 -10.59
C ALA A 375 3.05 3.72 -9.88
N SER A 376 4.02 3.08 -10.52
CA SER A 376 4.68 1.86 -10.05
C SER A 376 6.12 1.82 -10.55
N HIS A 377 6.93 0.93 -10.00
CA HIS A 377 8.25 0.62 -10.55
C HIS A 377 8.65 -0.84 -10.30
N VAL A 378 9.61 -1.29 -11.09
CA VAL A 378 10.36 -2.53 -10.88
C VAL A 378 11.75 -2.16 -10.39
N LEU A 379 12.14 -2.67 -9.22
CA LEU A 379 13.47 -2.55 -8.65
C LEU A 379 14.21 -3.88 -8.79
N VAL A 380 15.49 -3.85 -9.11
CA VAL A 380 16.29 -5.06 -9.27
C VAL A 380 17.61 -4.92 -8.53
N GLN A 381 17.98 -5.95 -7.75
CA GLN A 381 19.32 -6.15 -7.25
C GLN A 381 19.95 -7.34 -7.98
N ASP A 382 21.08 -7.09 -8.63
CA ASP A 382 21.84 -8.08 -9.37
C ASP A 382 22.37 -9.19 -8.45
N SER A 383 22.50 -10.39 -8.99
CA SER A 383 23.22 -11.46 -8.30
C SER A 383 24.74 -11.36 -8.51
N ARG A 384 25.49 -12.16 -7.73
CA ARG A 384 26.95 -12.28 -7.95
C ARG A 384 27.31 -12.92 -9.29
N ASP A 385 26.43 -13.78 -9.80
CA ASP A 385 26.68 -14.61 -10.97
C ASP A 385 26.02 -14.04 -12.24
N THR A 386 24.95 -13.28 -12.06
CA THR A 386 24.15 -12.73 -13.16
C THR A 386 23.79 -11.28 -12.91
N LYS A 387 24.16 -10.42 -13.83
CA LYS A 387 23.68 -9.05 -13.90
C LYS A 387 22.47 -8.98 -14.82
N LEU A 388 21.51 -8.14 -14.48
CA LEU A 388 20.37 -7.91 -15.36
C LEU A 388 20.84 -7.33 -16.69
N ASP A 389 20.54 -8.04 -17.78
CA ASP A 389 20.63 -7.46 -19.11
C ASP A 389 19.42 -6.55 -19.34
N ARG A 390 19.64 -5.23 -19.25
CA ARG A 390 18.57 -4.24 -19.39
C ARG A 390 17.90 -4.32 -20.76
N HIS A 391 18.62 -4.71 -21.79
CA HIS A 391 18.06 -4.82 -23.13
C HIS A 391 17.07 -5.99 -23.23
N LEU A 392 17.46 -7.15 -22.70
CA LEU A 392 16.56 -8.31 -22.66
C LEU A 392 15.36 -8.09 -21.70
N PHE A 393 15.55 -7.40 -20.58
CA PHE A 393 14.43 -7.02 -19.72
C PHE A 393 13.47 -6.09 -20.45
N ASN A 394 14.00 -5.18 -21.26
CA ASN A 394 13.20 -4.23 -22.03
C ASN A 394 12.28 -4.90 -23.05
N GLU A 395 12.64 -6.06 -23.59
CA GLU A 395 11.73 -6.82 -24.48
C GLU A 395 10.44 -7.23 -23.73
N ALA A 396 10.58 -7.72 -22.49
CA ALA A 396 9.43 -8.03 -21.65
C ALA A 396 8.67 -6.76 -21.20
N TYR A 397 9.38 -5.66 -20.97
CA TYR A 397 8.81 -4.36 -20.63
C TYR A 397 7.94 -3.82 -21.77
N LEU A 398 8.43 -3.87 -23.00
CA LEU A 398 7.71 -3.41 -24.21
C LEU A 398 6.41 -4.17 -24.45
N MET A 399 6.35 -5.47 -24.14
CA MET A 399 5.13 -6.28 -24.28
C MET A 399 3.97 -5.75 -23.44
N HIS A 400 4.24 -5.04 -22.37
CA HIS A 400 3.25 -4.58 -21.40
C HIS A 400 3.10 -3.06 -21.30
N SER A 401 3.86 -2.30 -22.09
CA SER A 401 3.87 -0.84 -22.08
C SER A 401 3.16 -0.26 -23.31
N SER A 402 2.46 0.85 -23.10
CA SER A 402 1.98 1.67 -24.20
C SER A 402 3.15 2.41 -24.86
N THR A 403 3.10 2.58 -26.19
CA THR A 403 4.00 3.48 -26.91
C THR A 403 3.73 4.97 -26.64
N SER A 404 2.62 5.28 -25.94
CA SER A 404 2.22 6.63 -25.54
C SER A 404 1.94 6.64 -24.02
N PRO A 405 2.97 6.56 -23.18
CA PRO A 405 2.80 6.53 -21.73
C PRO A 405 2.32 7.90 -21.22
N GLN A 406 1.58 7.90 -20.12
CA GLN A 406 1.14 9.11 -19.45
C GLN A 406 2.31 9.76 -18.70
N TYR A 407 2.76 10.91 -19.12
CA TYR A 407 3.94 11.58 -18.56
C TYR A 407 3.73 12.13 -17.15
N SER A 408 2.51 12.51 -16.78
CA SER A 408 2.20 12.87 -15.40
C SER A 408 2.39 11.71 -14.40
N ILE A 409 2.17 10.46 -14.84
CA ILE A 409 2.45 9.28 -14.01
C ILE A 409 3.96 9.10 -13.82
N ILE A 410 4.75 9.26 -14.89
CA ILE A 410 6.23 9.19 -14.83
C ILE A 410 6.76 10.28 -13.89
N ALA A 411 6.28 11.51 -14.05
CA ALA A 411 6.66 12.64 -13.19
C ALA A 411 6.32 12.35 -11.72
N SER A 412 5.16 11.74 -11.44
CA SER A 412 4.80 11.39 -10.07
C SER A 412 5.68 10.28 -9.47
N CYS A 413 6.19 9.33 -10.27
CA CYS A 413 7.19 8.37 -9.83
C CYS A 413 8.51 9.06 -9.46
N ASP A 414 8.94 10.00 -10.29
CA ASP A 414 10.18 10.76 -10.11
C ASP A 414 10.12 11.63 -8.85
N VAL A 415 9.04 12.42 -8.71
CA VAL A 415 8.81 13.29 -7.53
C VAL A 415 8.66 12.46 -6.26
N ALA A 416 7.88 11.36 -6.30
CA ALA A 416 7.73 10.50 -5.14
C ALA A 416 9.07 9.87 -4.71
N ALA A 417 9.93 9.48 -5.65
CA ALA A 417 11.27 9.00 -5.33
C ALA A 417 12.13 10.10 -4.69
N ALA A 418 12.10 11.31 -5.24
CA ALA A 418 12.84 12.46 -4.69
C ALA A 418 12.37 12.83 -3.27
N MET A 419 11.07 12.77 -2.99
CA MET A 419 10.53 12.99 -1.63
C MET A 419 11.05 11.98 -0.61
N MET A 420 11.44 10.78 -1.07
CA MET A 420 12.01 9.74 -0.21
C MET A 420 13.52 9.84 -0.05
N GLU A 421 14.19 10.83 -0.63
CA GLU A 421 15.61 11.11 -0.38
C GLU A 421 15.84 11.37 1.11
N PRO A 422 16.80 10.68 1.77
CA PRO A 422 17.11 10.98 3.17
C PRO A 422 17.60 12.41 3.39
N PRO A 423 17.22 13.09 4.50
CA PRO A 423 16.44 12.56 5.63
C PRO A 423 14.92 12.62 5.45
N GLY A 424 14.42 13.34 4.45
CA GLY A 424 12.98 13.61 4.24
C GLY A 424 12.13 12.35 4.22
N GLY A 425 12.54 11.30 3.50
CA GLY A 425 11.82 10.03 3.43
C GLY A 425 11.67 9.34 4.78
N THR A 426 12.72 9.37 5.60
CA THR A 426 12.66 8.83 6.97
C THR A 426 11.65 9.60 7.82
N ALA A 427 11.67 10.93 7.75
CA ALA A 427 10.73 11.76 8.50
C ALA A 427 9.27 11.53 8.09
N LEU A 428 8.99 11.39 6.78
CA LEU A 428 7.64 11.12 6.28
C LEU A 428 7.10 9.76 6.75
N VAL A 429 7.94 8.73 6.78
CA VAL A 429 7.54 7.41 7.27
C VAL A 429 7.35 7.42 8.79
N GLU A 430 8.25 8.11 9.53
CA GLU A 430 8.13 8.33 10.96
C GLU A 430 6.78 8.98 11.32
N GLU A 431 6.39 10.04 10.61
CA GLU A 431 5.10 10.71 10.80
C GLU A 431 3.93 9.75 10.57
N SER A 432 3.97 8.94 9.51
CA SER A 432 2.91 7.96 9.24
C SER A 432 2.78 6.92 10.35
N ILE A 433 3.91 6.45 10.90
CA ILE A 433 3.93 5.50 12.02
C ILE A 433 3.39 6.19 13.28
N ALA A 434 3.80 7.43 13.56
CA ALA A 434 3.36 8.19 14.72
C ALA A 434 1.83 8.41 14.70
N GLU A 435 1.26 8.81 13.58
CA GLU A 435 -0.19 8.97 13.41
C GLU A 435 -0.95 7.65 13.60
N ALA A 436 -0.41 6.53 13.09
CA ALA A 436 -1.00 5.21 13.30
C ALA A 436 -0.97 4.78 14.78
N MET A 437 0.11 5.10 15.49
CA MET A 437 0.25 4.82 16.91
C MET A 437 -0.68 5.69 17.76
N ASP A 438 -0.82 6.98 17.43
CA ASP A 438 -1.75 7.89 18.09
C ASP A 438 -3.21 7.42 17.92
N PHE A 439 -3.58 7.00 16.73
CA PHE A 439 -4.89 6.40 16.48
C PHE A 439 -5.13 5.16 17.34
N ARG A 440 -4.18 4.23 17.39
CA ARG A 440 -4.30 3.00 18.22
C ARG A 440 -4.44 3.33 19.71
N ARG A 441 -3.68 4.31 20.20
CA ARG A 441 -3.80 4.81 21.58
C ARG A 441 -5.17 5.44 21.84
N ALA A 442 -5.66 6.25 20.91
CA ALA A 442 -6.98 6.87 21.02
C ALA A 442 -8.10 5.83 21.04
N MET A 443 -8.07 4.82 20.17
CA MET A 443 -9.04 3.72 20.15
C MET A 443 -9.07 2.98 21.49
N ARG A 444 -7.90 2.64 22.04
CA ARG A 444 -7.79 1.97 23.33
C ARG A 444 -8.26 2.83 24.49
N LYS A 445 -7.98 4.15 24.46
CA LYS A 445 -8.44 5.06 25.48
C LYS A 445 -9.97 5.11 25.53
N VAL A 446 -10.64 5.14 24.38
CA VAL A 446 -12.11 5.11 24.31
C VAL A 446 -12.65 3.78 24.86
N ASP A 447 -12.02 2.66 24.52
CA ASP A 447 -12.38 1.34 25.07
C ASP A 447 -12.30 1.31 26.61
N GLN A 448 -11.22 1.85 27.17
CA GLN A 448 -11.04 1.97 28.61
C GLN A 448 -12.08 2.90 29.29
N GLU A 449 -12.52 3.96 28.60
CA GLU A 449 -13.53 4.87 29.10
C GLU A 449 -14.92 4.23 29.15
N TYR A 450 -15.25 3.35 28.20
CA TYR A 450 -16.49 2.56 28.25
C TYR A 450 -16.44 1.45 29.30
N GLY A 451 -15.26 0.86 29.51
CA GLY A 451 -15.02 -0.18 30.52
C GLY A 451 -15.46 -1.59 30.09
N PRO A 452 -15.23 -2.60 30.94
CA PRO A 452 -15.37 -4.01 30.55
C PRO A 452 -16.81 -4.49 30.37
N ASP A 453 -17.80 -3.74 30.87
CA ASP A 453 -19.23 -4.09 30.78
C ASP A 453 -19.90 -3.49 29.54
N ASP A 454 -19.18 -2.72 28.72
CA ASP A 454 -19.66 -2.10 27.50
C ASP A 454 -18.80 -2.54 26.31
N TRP A 455 -19.18 -2.18 25.09
CA TRP A 455 -18.49 -2.62 23.90
C TRP A 455 -17.83 -1.46 23.15
N TRP A 456 -16.69 -1.77 22.49
CA TRP A 456 -16.04 -0.85 21.58
C TRP A 456 -15.35 -1.62 20.44
N PHE A 457 -14.95 -0.88 19.41
CA PHE A 457 -14.12 -1.38 18.33
C PHE A 457 -12.68 -1.53 18.78
N GLN A 458 -12.00 -2.59 18.36
CA GLN A 458 -10.61 -2.83 18.69
C GLN A 458 -9.71 -2.76 17.45
N VAL A 459 -8.47 -2.36 17.61
CA VAL A 459 -7.51 -2.39 16.51
C VAL A 459 -6.65 -3.63 16.65
N TRP A 460 -6.77 -4.54 15.69
CA TRP A 460 -5.99 -5.77 15.66
C TRP A 460 -4.49 -5.46 15.64
N GLY A 461 -3.72 -6.07 16.54
CA GLY A 461 -2.30 -5.86 16.70
C GLY A 461 -1.85 -6.05 18.15
N PRO A 462 -0.56 -5.90 18.44
CA PRO A 462 -0.04 -5.93 19.79
C PRO A 462 -0.51 -4.70 20.56
N ASP A 463 -0.59 -4.83 21.90
CA ASP A 463 -0.80 -3.68 22.77
C ASP A 463 0.30 -2.64 22.60
N ALA A 464 -0.10 -1.39 22.36
CA ALA A 464 0.80 -0.25 22.25
C ALA A 464 0.79 0.53 23.58
N PRO A 465 1.82 0.45 24.41
CA PRO A 465 1.88 1.23 25.65
C PRO A 465 2.10 2.71 25.38
N ASP A 466 1.73 3.53 26.35
CA ASP A 466 1.66 4.99 26.24
C ASP A 466 3.05 5.67 26.13
N ASP A 467 4.15 5.01 26.57
CA ASP A 467 5.43 5.68 26.81
C ASP A 467 6.58 5.42 25.80
N ASP A 468 6.40 4.53 24.81
CA ASP A 468 7.54 4.04 24.02
C ASP A 468 7.71 4.69 22.61
N GLY A 469 7.00 5.74 22.27
CA GLY A 469 7.06 6.31 20.92
C GLY A 469 6.63 5.31 19.85
N ILE A 470 7.43 5.13 18.77
CA ILE A 470 7.22 4.11 17.72
C ILE A 470 7.37 2.69 18.29
N GLY A 471 7.91 2.59 19.48
CA GLY A 471 8.08 1.35 20.20
C GLY A 471 9.21 0.50 19.64
N ARG A 472 9.49 -0.58 20.33
CA ARG A 472 10.49 -1.54 19.88
C ARG A 472 9.91 -2.39 18.76
N THR A 473 10.65 -2.55 17.68
CA THR A 473 10.29 -3.43 16.56
C THR A 473 9.88 -4.83 17.04
N GLU A 474 10.46 -5.31 18.12
CA GLU A 474 10.19 -6.63 18.71
C GLU A 474 8.73 -6.85 19.10
N ARG A 475 7.99 -5.80 19.45
CA ARG A 475 6.55 -5.91 19.77
C ARG A 475 5.69 -6.30 18.59
N TRP A 476 6.09 -5.86 17.42
CA TRP A 476 5.35 -6.04 16.16
C TRP A 476 5.70 -7.38 15.50
N ILE A 477 6.69 -8.10 16.03
CA ILE A 477 7.07 -9.44 15.56
C ILE A 477 6.02 -10.45 16.01
N LEU A 478 5.52 -11.23 15.05
CA LEU A 478 4.58 -12.31 15.32
C LEU A 478 5.32 -13.47 16.01
N LYS A 479 4.86 -13.84 17.20
CA LYS A 479 5.39 -14.95 17.98
C LYS A 479 4.29 -15.47 18.92
N LYS A 480 4.37 -16.74 19.30
CA LYS A 480 3.43 -17.35 20.24
C LYS A 480 4.00 -17.50 21.65
N THR A 481 5.32 -17.48 21.79
CA THR A 481 6.01 -17.68 23.06
C THR A 481 6.92 -16.49 23.37
N ASP A 482 7.10 -16.20 24.67
CA ASP A 482 8.10 -15.25 25.13
C ASP A 482 9.49 -15.60 24.61
N ALA A 483 10.38 -14.60 24.53
CA ALA A 483 11.76 -14.75 24.09
C ALA A 483 12.56 -15.81 24.90
N ASP A 484 12.11 -16.15 26.11
CA ASP A 484 12.72 -17.13 27.03
C ASP A 484 12.08 -18.53 26.95
N GLY A 485 11.16 -18.78 26.01
CA GLY A 485 10.51 -20.08 25.85
C GLY A 485 9.47 -20.42 26.94
N VAL A 486 9.09 -19.44 27.74
CA VAL A 486 8.03 -19.57 28.75
C VAL A 486 6.70 -19.37 28.03
N GLN A 487 5.75 -20.28 28.22
CA GLN A 487 4.37 -20.09 27.73
C GLN A 487 3.81 -18.82 28.37
N PRO A 488 3.21 -17.89 27.58
CA PRO A 488 2.60 -16.72 28.17
C PRO A 488 1.52 -17.11 29.16
N SER A 489 1.49 -16.46 30.30
CA SER A 489 0.35 -16.54 31.20
C SER A 489 -0.84 -15.87 30.49
N ASP A 490 -1.80 -16.70 30.06
CA ASP A 490 -3.12 -16.29 29.56
C ASP A 490 -3.14 -15.16 28.49
N GLY A 491 -2.89 -15.48 27.25
CA GLY A 491 -3.48 -14.78 26.08
C GLY A 491 -2.68 -13.65 25.47
N GLU A 492 -1.63 -13.10 26.09
CA GLU A 492 -0.99 -11.85 25.61
C GLU A 492 -0.18 -11.98 24.30
N ASP A 493 0.42 -13.13 23.99
CA ASP A 493 1.23 -13.29 22.76
C ASP A 493 0.48 -13.96 21.58
N SER A 494 -0.78 -14.31 21.74
CA SER A 494 -1.61 -14.93 20.69
C SER A 494 -2.55 -13.95 19.97
N TRP A 495 -2.36 -12.64 20.15
CA TRP A 495 -3.22 -11.59 19.55
C TRP A 495 -3.44 -11.76 18.04
N HIS A 496 -2.47 -12.35 17.31
CA HIS A 496 -2.56 -12.49 15.86
C HIS A 496 -3.45 -13.65 15.40
N GLY A 497 -3.63 -14.71 16.18
CA GLY A 497 -4.53 -15.82 15.86
C GLY A 497 -4.05 -16.77 14.75
N PHE A 498 -2.75 -16.79 14.39
CA PHE A 498 -2.21 -17.64 13.31
C PHE A 498 -1.52 -18.93 13.81
N GLY A 499 -1.56 -19.21 15.10
CA GLY A 499 -0.84 -20.34 15.70
C GLY A 499 0.64 -20.02 15.96
N ASP A 500 1.47 -21.07 16.04
CA ASP A 500 2.91 -20.92 16.36
C ASP A 500 3.67 -20.28 15.19
N MET A 501 4.33 -19.15 15.48
CA MET A 501 5.15 -18.42 14.52
C MET A 501 6.61 -18.41 14.98
N GLU A 502 7.55 -18.52 14.03
CA GLU A 502 8.97 -18.39 14.34
C GLU A 502 9.33 -16.92 14.63
N PRO A 503 9.89 -16.61 15.81
CA PRO A 503 10.23 -15.24 16.16
C PRO A 503 11.19 -14.60 15.15
N GLY A 504 10.88 -13.36 14.74
CA GLY A 504 11.67 -12.60 13.79
C GLY A 504 11.58 -13.07 12.34
N PHE A 505 10.62 -13.94 11.98
CA PHE A 505 10.32 -14.29 10.59
C PHE A 505 9.24 -13.42 9.99
N ASN A 506 8.23 -13.05 10.78
CA ASN A 506 7.13 -12.19 10.39
C ASN A 506 6.93 -11.03 11.38
N MET A 507 6.44 -9.90 10.91
CA MET A 507 5.99 -8.79 11.74
C MET A 507 4.73 -8.14 11.18
N LEU A 508 4.04 -7.36 12.00
CA LEU A 508 2.94 -6.51 11.60
C LEU A 508 3.42 -5.09 11.31
N ASP A 509 3.00 -4.53 10.19
CA ASP A 509 3.23 -3.14 9.82
C ASP A 509 2.28 -2.21 10.61
N PRO A 510 2.77 -1.33 11.50
CA PRO A 510 1.91 -0.49 12.36
C PRO A 510 1.02 0.49 11.61
N ILE A 511 1.42 0.95 10.41
CA ILE A 511 0.64 1.89 9.59
C ILE A 511 -0.58 1.25 8.94
N LYS A 512 -0.71 -0.06 9.04
CA LYS A 512 -1.87 -0.82 8.56
C LYS A 512 -2.73 -1.22 9.75
N ALA A 513 -3.91 -0.61 9.84
CA ALA A 513 -4.80 -0.80 10.97
C ALA A 513 -6.07 -1.55 10.55
N THR A 514 -6.20 -2.79 11.00
CA THR A 514 -7.43 -3.57 10.87
C THR A 514 -8.26 -3.37 12.13
N ILE A 515 -9.45 -2.80 11.99
CA ILE A 515 -10.39 -2.54 13.07
C ILE A 515 -11.33 -3.73 13.15
N VAL A 516 -11.42 -4.34 14.32
CA VAL A 516 -12.29 -5.48 14.61
C VAL A 516 -13.58 -4.97 15.25
N THR A 517 -14.70 -5.50 14.79
CA THR A 517 -16.04 -5.22 15.32
C THR A 517 -16.49 -6.32 16.28
N PRO A 518 -17.34 -6.05 17.31
CA PRO A 518 -17.80 -7.05 18.24
C PRO A 518 -18.62 -8.18 17.62
N GLY A 519 -18.60 -9.36 18.24
CA GLY A 519 -19.47 -10.50 17.93
C GLY A 519 -18.78 -11.74 17.38
N LEU A 520 -17.47 -11.67 17.13
CA LEU A 520 -16.66 -12.82 16.72
C LEU A 520 -15.32 -12.78 17.45
N ASN A 521 -14.87 -13.90 17.99
CA ASN A 521 -13.56 -14.00 18.62
C ASN A 521 -12.52 -14.70 17.73
N LEU A 522 -11.27 -14.69 18.15
CA LEU A 522 -10.15 -15.30 17.40
C LEU A 522 -10.30 -16.82 17.19
N ASP A 523 -11.05 -17.50 18.07
CA ASP A 523 -11.31 -18.95 17.95
C ASP A 523 -12.42 -19.26 16.92
N GLY A 524 -13.01 -18.24 16.31
CA GLY A 524 -14.09 -18.39 15.34
C GLY A 524 -15.48 -18.59 15.96
N ARG A 525 -15.61 -18.39 17.26
CA ARG A 525 -16.89 -18.50 17.97
C ARG A 525 -17.64 -17.18 17.87
N PHE A 526 -18.90 -17.27 17.49
CA PHE A 526 -19.82 -16.14 17.52
C PHE A 526 -20.30 -15.91 18.96
N GLU A 527 -20.37 -14.65 19.34
CA GLU A 527 -20.98 -14.21 20.60
C GLU A 527 -22.51 -14.20 20.46
N ASP A 528 -23.24 -13.89 21.53
CA ASP A 528 -24.70 -13.83 21.52
C ASP A 528 -25.22 -12.65 20.67
N ALA A 529 -24.47 -11.56 20.58
CA ALA A 529 -24.74 -10.39 19.77
C ALA A 529 -23.50 -9.97 18.99
N GLY A 530 -23.69 -9.33 17.84
CA GLY A 530 -22.54 -8.89 17.05
C GLY A 530 -22.85 -7.81 16.03
N ILE A 531 -21.79 -7.16 15.58
CA ILE A 531 -21.85 -6.02 14.65
C ILE A 531 -21.06 -6.39 13.39
N PRO A 532 -21.71 -6.90 12.33
CA PRO A 532 -21.05 -7.20 11.07
C PRO A 532 -20.40 -5.95 10.47
N ALA A 533 -19.12 -6.07 10.10
CA ALA A 533 -18.34 -4.92 9.61
C ALA A 533 -18.93 -4.28 8.35
N SER A 534 -19.65 -5.06 7.51
CA SER A 534 -20.31 -4.53 6.31
C SER A 534 -21.38 -3.46 6.63
N ILE A 535 -22.03 -3.53 7.79
CA ILE A 535 -23.01 -2.52 8.24
C ILE A 535 -22.26 -1.26 8.68
N VAL A 536 -21.19 -1.42 9.47
CA VAL A 536 -20.35 -0.30 9.93
C VAL A 536 -19.75 0.46 8.74
N THR A 537 -19.19 -0.23 7.77
CA THR A 537 -18.53 0.43 6.63
C THR A 537 -19.52 1.10 5.68
N LYS A 538 -20.74 0.59 5.55
CA LYS A 538 -21.82 1.29 4.81
C LYS A 538 -22.28 2.54 5.53
N TYR A 539 -22.41 2.47 6.85
CA TYR A 539 -22.70 3.64 7.70
C TYR A 539 -21.62 4.70 7.50
N LEU A 540 -20.36 4.34 7.65
CA LEU A 540 -19.21 5.24 7.44
C LEU A 540 -19.21 5.86 6.04
N THR A 541 -19.57 5.10 5.01
CA THR A 541 -19.63 5.60 3.63
C THR A 541 -20.68 6.69 3.46
N GLU A 542 -21.86 6.55 4.06
CA GLU A 542 -22.88 7.60 4.04
C GLU A 542 -22.48 8.85 4.84
N HIS A 543 -21.55 8.71 5.79
CA HIS A 543 -20.96 9.80 6.56
C HIS A 543 -19.63 10.32 5.97
N GLY A 544 -19.34 9.97 4.71
CA GLY A 544 -18.21 10.51 3.96
C GLY A 544 -16.86 9.82 4.23
N ILE A 545 -16.84 8.67 4.91
CA ILE A 545 -15.63 7.89 5.20
C ILE A 545 -15.64 6.58 4.40
N VAL A 546 -14.69 6.44 3.51
CA VAL A 546 -14.50 5.22 2.70
C VAL A 546 -13.28 4.46 3.19
N VAL A 547 -13.48 3.20 3.61
CA VAL A 547 -12.41 2.32 4.07
C VAL A 547 -11.83 1.51 2.90
N GLU A 548 -10.64 0.97 3.06
CA GLU A 548 -9.95 0.24 1.98
C GLU A 548 -10.50 -1.19 1.79
N LYS A 549 -10.82 -1.90 2.88
CA LYS A 549 -11.31 -3.28 2.84
C LYS A 549 -12.32 -3.54 3.95
N THR A 550 -13.36 -4.30 3.65
CA THR A 550 -14.35 -4.76 4.64
C THR A 550 -14.35 -6.30 4.70
N GLY A 551 -14.22 -6.88 5.89
CA GLY A 551 -14.36 -8.32 6.15
C GLY A 551 -15.69 -8.66 6.82
N LEU A 552 -15.80 -9.84 7.45
CA LEU A 552 -17.02 -10.23 8.20
C LEU A 552 -17.18 -9.38 9.47
N TYR A 553 -16.14 -9.35 10.31
CA TYR A 553 -16.06 -8.61 11.58
C TYR A 553 -14.80 -7.77 11.66
N SER A 554 -14.32 -7.30 10.53
CA SER A 554 -13.18 -6.40 10.49
C SER A 554 -13.24 -5.50 9.26
N PHE A 555 -12.65 -4.31 9.37
CA PHE A 555 -12.39 -3.46 8.23
C PHE A 555 -11.01 -2.83 8.35
N PHE A 556 -10.44 -2.45 7.23
CA PHE A 556 -9.04 -2.06 7.14
C PHE A 556 -8.90 -0.61 6.67
N ILE A 557 -8.03 0.12 7.34
CA ILE A 557 -7.55 1.45 6.98
C ILE A 557 -6.02 1.48 6.98
N MET A 558 -5.44 2.45 6.27
CA MET A 558 -3.99 2.61 6.22
C MET A 558 -3.56 4.06 6.44
N PHE A 559 -2.43 4.23 7.09
CA PHE A 559 -1.80 5.52 7.36
C PHE A 559 -0.70 5.76 6.33
N THR A 560 -1.07 6.38 5.21
CA THR A 560 -0.12 6.81 4.18
C THR A 560 0.56 8.11 4.59
N ILE A 561 1.60 8.54 3.88
CA ILE A 561 2.24 9.85 4.11
C ILE A 561 1.29 11.05 3.95
N GLY A 562 0.06 10.84 3.46
CA GLY A 562 -0.97 11.87 3.32
C GLY A 562 -2.05 11.85 4.41
N ILE A 563 -1.95 10.99 5.42
CA ILE A 563 -2.93 10.92 6.53
C ILE A 563 -2.50 11.85 7.66
N THR A 564 -3.45 12.63 8.13
CA THR A 564 -3.26 13.60 9.21
C THR A 564 -4.19 13.29 10.39
N LYS A 565 -3.84 13.81 11.57
CA LYS A 565 -4.62 13.67 12.80
C LYS A 565 -6.10 14.05 12.63
N GLY A 566 -6.40 15.10 11.87
CA GLY A 566 -7.78 15.50 11.61
C GLY A 566 -8.61 14.43 10.92
N ARG A 567 -8.01 13.67 9.99
CA ARG A 567 -8.73 12.61 9.25
C ARG A 567 -9.09 11.42 10.13
N TRP A 568 -8.16 10.90 10.93
CA TRP A 568 -8.47 9.75 11.75
C TRP A 568 -9.31 10.13 13.00
N ASN A 569 -9.23 11.37 13.50
CA ASN A 569 -10.17 11.87 14.52
C ASN A 569 -11.61 11.90 13.99
N THR A 570 -11.82 12.25 12.72
CA THR A 570 -13.15 12.16 12.09
C THR A 570 -13.66 10.73 12.11
N LEU A 571 -12.84 9.75 11.73
CA LEU A 571 -13.21 8.34 11.81
C LEU A 571 -13.58 7.93 13.25
N LEU A 572 -12.77 8.31 14.23
CA LEU A 572 -13.05 8.01 15.64
C LEU A 572 -14.39 8.58 16.10
N THR A 573 -14.70 9.82 15.72
CA THR A 573 -15.97 10.49 16.02
C THR A 573 -17.15 9.74 15.38
N GLU A 574 -17.03 9.32 14.13
CA GLU A 574 -18.09 8.58 13.44
C GLU A 574 -18.30 7.18 14.02
N LEU A 575 -17.25 6.53 14.51
CA LEU A 575 -17.38 5.26 15.23
C LEU A 575 -18.11 5.44 16.58
N GLN A 576 -17.86 6.55 17.29
CA GLN A 576 -18.60 6.89 18.51
C GLN A 576 -20.08 7.19 18.20
N GLN A 577 -20.35 7.91 17.11
CA GLN A 577 -21.72 8.17 16.67
C GLN A 577 -22.44 6.88 16.26
N PHE A 578 -21.75 5.96 15.57
CA PHE A 578 -22.28 4.64 15.25
C PHE A 578 -22.68 3.89 16.52
N LYS A 579 -21.80 3.90 17.56
CA LYS A 579 -22.10 3.25 18.84
C LYS A 579 -23.35 3.86 19.48
N ASP A 580 -23.46 5.17 19.52
CA ASP A 580 -24.64 5.87 20.08
C ASP A 580 -25.93 5.49 19.34
N ASP A 581 -25.89 5.43 18.01
CA ASP A 581 -27.04 5.07 17.19
C ASP A 581 -27.41 3.59 17.34
N TYR A 582 -26.43 2.71 17.48
CA TYR A 582 -26.62 1.30 17.76
C TYR A 582 -27.24 1.07 19.14
N ASP A 583 -26.69 1.68 20.18
CA ASP A 583 -27.17 1.52 21.57
C ASP A 583 -28.61 2.03 21.74
N ARG A 584 -28.98 3.09 21.02
CA ARG A 584 -30.37 3.61 20.97
C ARG A 584 -31.25 2.85 19.99
N ASN A 585 -30.71 1.89 19.25
CA ASN A 585 -31.42 1.18 18.20
C ASN A 585 -32.14 2.11 17.22
N GLN A 586 -31.42 3.14 16.74
CA GLN A 586 -32.01 4.14 15.84
C GLN A 586 -32.51 3.49 14.55
N PRO A 587 -33.64 3.96 13.98
CA PRO A 587 -34.20 3.38 12.76
C PRO A 587 -33.30 3.67 11.56
N MET A 588 -33.19 2.69 10.68
CA MET A 588 -32.29 2.72 9.50
C MET A 588 -32.54 3.91 8.57
N TRP A 589 -33.80 4.34 8.39
CA TRP A 589 -34.10 5.51 7.56
C TRP A 589 -33.45 6.80 8.06
N ARG A 590 -33.14 6.85 9.36
CA ARG A 590 -32.48 8.01 9.98
C ARG A 590 -30.95 7.93 9.86
N VAL A 591 -30.38 6.76 10.08
CA VAL A 591 -28.91 6.58 10.17
C VAL A 591 -28.27 6.25 8.82
N MET A 592 -29.03 5.64 7.90
CA MET A 592 -28.57 5.28 6.55
C MET A 592 -29.66 5.55 5.49
N PRO A 593 -30.05 6.80 5.26
CA PRO A 593 -31.16 7.16 4.38
C PRO A 593 -30.91 6.79 2.91
N GLU A 594 -29.70 6.93 2.40
CA GLU A 594 -29.36 6.59 1.01
C GLU A 594 -29.39 5.08 0.76
N PHE A 595 -28.95 4.30 1.73
CA PHE A 595 -29.06 2.86 1.69
C PHE A 595 -30.53 2.40 1.72
N CYS A 596 -31.34 2.99 2.60
CA CYS A 596 -32.77 2.70 2.68
C CYS A 596 -33.53 3.08 1.40
N ALA A 597 -33.15 4.18 0.74
CA ALA A 597 -33.74 4.56 -0.54
C ALA A 597 -33.56 3.46 -1.63
N LYS A 598 -32.45 2.75 -1.58
CA LYS A 598 -32.14 1.61 -2.48
C LYS A 598 -32.74 0.30 -1.98
N HIS A 599 -32.90 0.15 -0.66
CA HIS A 599 -33.34 -1.05 0.03
C HIS A 599 -34.46 -0.77 1.04
N PRO A 600 -35.70 -0.41 0.61
CA PRO A 600 -36.79 0.04 1.49
C PRO A 600 -37.21 -0.94 2.58
N ARG A 601 -36.90 -2.23 2.40
CA ARG A 601 -37.21 -3.29 3.39
C ARG A 601 -36.59 -3.04 4.76
N TYR A 602 -35.48 -2.27 4.85
CA TYR A 602 -34.78 -1.96 6.09
C TYR A 602 -35.24 -0.67 6.76
N GLU A 603 -36.06 0.13 6.10
CA GLU A 603 -36.42 1.50 6.52
C GLU A 603 -36.87 1.60 7.99
N HIS A 604 -37.72 0.67 8.42
CA HIS A 604 -38.27 0.66 9.76
C HIS A 604 -37.56 -0.27 10.76
N MET A 605 -36.48 -0.92 10.34
CA MET A 605 -35.62 -1.74 11.19
C MET A 605 -34.71 -0.83 12.03
N GLY A 606 -34.44 -1.21 13.27
CA GLY A 606 -33.42 -0.54 14.08
C GLY A 606 -32.02 -0.97 13.65
N LEU A 607 -31.01 -0.12 13.84
CA LEU A 607 -29.63 -0.42 13.49
C LEU A 607 -29.12 -1.69 14.22
N ARG A 608 -29.39 -1.79 15.52
CA ARG A 608 -29.05 -2.98 16.32
C ARG A 608 -29.80 -4.22 15.85
N ASP A 609 -31.08 -4.08 15.51
CA ASP A 609 -31.89 -5.20 15.02
C ASP A 609 -31.36 -5.73 13.68
N LEU A 610 -30.90 -4.83 12.80
CA LEU A 610 -30.26 -5.23 11.54
C LEU A 610 -28.94 -5.95 11.79
N CYS A 611 -28.08 -5.40 12.67
CA CYS A 611 -26.83 -6.06 13.06
C CYS A 611 -27.07 -7.47 13.59
N GLN A 612 -28.04 -7.61 14.53
CA GLN A 612 -28.40 -8.90 15.11
C GLN A 612 -28.99 -9.88 14.08
N HIS A 613 -29.78 -9.38 13.13
CA HIS A 613 -30.32 -10.22 12.05
C HIS A 613 -29.21 -10.83 11.20
N VAL A 614 -28.28 -10.00 10.72
CA VAL A 614 -27.14 -10.46 9.91
C VAL A 614 -26.19 -11.35 10.72
N HIS A 615 -25.90 -10.97 11.98
CA HIS A 615 -25.08 -11.76 12.89
C HIS A 615 -25.63 -13.17 13.10
N THR A 616 -26.94 -13.27 13.36
CA THR A 616 -27.62 -14.56 13.54
C THR A 616 -27.50 -15.48 12.30
N LEU A 617 -27.58 -14.89 11.10
CA LEU A 617 -27.37 -15.65 9.86
C LEU A 617 -25.93 -16.13 9.74
N TYR A 618 -24.95 -15.30 10.06
CA TYR A 618 -23.54 -15.70 10.03
C TYR A 618 -23.24 -16.81 11.04
N ALA A 619 -23.73 -16.68 12.26
CA ALA A 619 -23.58 -17.69 13.33
C ALA A 619 -24.25 -19.03 12.95
N LYS A 620 -25.49 -18.98 12.41
CA LYS A 620 -26.25 -20.16 11.98
C LYS A 620 -25.51 -21.02 10.94
N HIS A 621 -24.70 -20.40 10.10
CA HIS A 621 -23.98 -21.04 9.01
C HIS A 621 -22.48 -21.17 9.26
N ASP A 622 -22.00 -20.89 10.46
CA ASP A 622 -20.56 -20.90 10.83
C ASP A 622 -19.68 -20.21 9.80
N VAL A 623 -20.12 -19.03 9.32
CA VAL A 623 -19.51 -18.35 8.15
C VAL A 623 -18.04 -17.99 8.39
N ALA A 624 -17.64 -17.71 9.62
CA ALA A 624 -16.24 -17.42 9.96
C ALA A 624 -15.35 -18.64 9.68
N ILE A 625 -15.79 -19.82 10.08
CA ILE A 625 -15.07 -21.08 9.80
C ILE A 625 -15.14 -21.39 8.30
N LEU A 626 -16.31 -21.33 7.71
CA LEU A 626 -16.51 -21.62 6.27
C LEU A 626 -15.63 -20.74 5.39
N SER A 627 -15.61 -19.42 5.63
CA SER A 627 -14.82 -18.46 4.85
C SER A 627 -13.31 -18.62 5.04
N THR A 628 -12.86 -19.21 6.14
CA THR A 628 -11.46 -19.52 6.38
C THR A 628 -11.07 -20.86 5.73
N GLU A 629 -11.87 -21.89 5.93
CA GLU A 629 -11.60 -23.23 5.42
C GLU A 629 -11.57 -23.35 3.90
N ILE A 630 -12.36 -22.54 3.16
CA ILE A 630 -12.32 -22.55 1.69
C ILE A 630 -10.93 -22.25 1.14
N TYR A 631 -10.17 -21.36 1.79
CA TYR A 631 -8.80 -21.02 1.39
C TYR A 631 -7.75 -22.02 1.90
N LEU A 632 -8.03 -22.71 2.99
CA LEU A 632 -7.15 -23.73 3.56
C LEU A 632 -7.40 -25.13 2.96
N SER A 633 -8.53 -25.32 2.28
CA SER A 633 -8.88 -26.60 1.65
C SER A 633 -7.93 -26.96 0.51
N ASP A 634 -7.99 -28.23 0.08
CA ASP A 634 -7.18 -28.69 -1.04
C ASP A 634 -7.76 -28.19 -2.37
N HIS A 635 -6.96 -27.41 -3.07
CA HIS A 635 -7.24 -26.92 -4.42
C HIS A 635 -6.49 -27.82 -5.40
N MET A 636 -7.19 -28.85 -5.93
CA MET A 636 -6.57 -29.83 -6.82
C MET A 636 -6.48 -29.29 -8.25
N PRO A 637 -5.25 -29.11 -8.81
CA PRO A 637 -5.10 -28.76 -10.21
C PRO A 637 -5.33 -30.02 -11.09
N ALA A 638 -6.31 -29.95 -11.99
CA ALA A 638 -6.60 -30.99 -12.96
C ALA A 638 -6.06 -30.64 -14.37
N MET A 639 -5.77 -29.37 -14.61
CA MET A 639 -5.29 -28.83 -15.88
C MET A 639 -4.32 -27.67 -15.63
N LYS A 640 -3.36 -27.44 -16.53
CA LYS A 640 -2.52 -26.26 -16.47
C LYS A 640 -3.37 -24.98 -16.54
N PRO A 641 -3.09 -23.94 -15.77
CA PRO A 641 -3.86 -22.69 -15.79
C PRO A 641 -4.01 -22.08 -17.19
N SER A 642 -2.94 -22.10 -17.99
CA SER A 642 -2.92 -21.63 -19.38
C SER A 642 -3.86 -22.45 -20.29
N ASP A 643 -3.89 -23.78 -20.13
CA ASP A 643 -4.69 -24.67 -20.96
C ASP A 643 -6.18 -24.54 -20.62
N ALA A 644 -6.50 -24.42 -19.34
CA ALA A 644 -7.86 -24.18 -18.87
C ALA A 644 -8.40 -22.83 -19.36
N PHE A 645 -7.59 -21.77 -19.23
CA PHE A 645 -7.97 -20.45 -19.72
C PHE A 645 -8.13 -20.40 -21.24
N ALA A 646 -7.29 -21.14 -21.99
CA ALA A 646 -7.38 -21.24 -23.46
C ALA A 646 -8.73 -21.82 -23.93
N GLN A 647 -9.45 -22.56 -23.09
CA GLN A 647 -10.79 -23.07 -23.44
C GLN A 647 -11.80 -21.94 -23.68
N ILE A 648 -11.61 -20.79 -23.03
CA ILE A 648 -12.45 -19.59 -23.26
C ILE A 648 -12.28 -19.11 -24.71
N ALA A 649 -11.06 -18.94 -25.18
CA ALA A 649 -10.79 -18.50 -26.55
C ALA A 649 -11.27 -19.53 -27.61
N ARG A 650 -11.19 -20.81 -27.27
CA ARG A 650 -11.67 -21.93 -28.14
C ARG A 650 -13.18 -22.13 -28.08
N ARG A 651 -13.89 -21.40 -27.20
CA ARG A 651 -15.33 -21.58 -26.93
C ARG A 651 -15.69 -22.98 -26.45
N MET A 652 -14.77 -23.63 -25.76
CA MET A 652 -14.94 -24.97 -25.17
C MET A 652 -15.24 -24.86 -23.67
N THR A 653 -16.14 -23.96 -23.35
CA THR A 653 -16.61 -23.72 -21.97
C THR A 653 -18.09 -24.10 -21.87
N GLN A 654 -18.47 -24.56 -20.70
CA GLN A 654 -19.86 -24.81 -20.34
C GLN A 654 -20.21 -23.95 -19.12
N ARG A 655 -21.34 -23.23 -19.22
CA ARG A 655 -21.90 -22.50 -18.10
C ARG A 655 -22.65 -23.45 -17.19
N VAL A 656 -22.18 -23.57 -15.93
CA VAL A 656 -22.68 -24.57 -14.97
C VAL A 656 -23.29 -23.84 -13.78
N PRO A 657 -24.55 -24.20 -13.37
CA PRO A 657 -25.14 -23.65 -12.15
C PRO A 657 -24.29 -23.97 -10.93
N ILE A 658 -24.28 -23.08 -9.92
CA ILE A 658 -23.48 -23.31 -8.71
C ILE A 658 -23.85 -24.59 -7.96
N ASP A 659 -25.07 -25.10 -8.15
CA ASP A 659 -25.51 -26.33 -7.51
C ASP A 659 -24.83 -27.59 -8.09
N ASP A 660 -24.31 -27.51 -9.33
CA ASP A 660 -23.71 -28.60 -10.10
C ASP A 660 -22.18 -28.40 -10.33
N LEU A 661 -21.53 -27.49 -9.57
CA LEU A 661 -20.12 -27.15 -9.76
C LEU A 661 -19.15 -28.18 -9.16
N GLU A 662 -19.55 -28.99 -8.18
CA GLU A 662 -18.64 -29.95 -7.53
C GLU A 662 -18.03 -30.89 -8.57
N GLY A 663 -16.69 -31.00 -8.55
CA GLY A 663 -15.92 -31.80 -9.51
C GLY A 663 -15.68 -31.15 -10.88
N ARG A 664 -16.22 -29.94 -11.14
CA ARG A 664 -15.99 -29.21 -12.40
C ARG A 664 -14.68 -28.42 -12.34
N ILE A 665 -14.06 -28.26 -13.51
CA ILE A 665 -12.79 -27.49 -13.66
C ILE A 665 -13.14 -26.07 -14.08
N THR A 666 -12.72 -25.09 -13.29
CA THR A 666 -12.94 -23.67 -13.64
C THR A 666 -12.04 -23.23 -14.80
N THR A 667 -12.57 -22.35 -15.66
CA THR A 667 -11.80 -21.69 -16.74
C THR A 667 -11.39 -20.26 -16.38
N SER A 668 -11.93 -19.71 -15.28
CA SER A 668 -11.70 -18.34 -14.83
C SER A 668 -11.30 -18.29 -13.36
N LEU A 669 -10.77 -17.15 -12.93
CA LEU A 669 -10.55 -16.87 -11.51
C LEU A 669 -11.89 -16.73 -10.79
N ILE A 670 -12.06 -17.42 -9.68
CA ILE A 670 -13.19 -17.22 -8.76
C ILE A 670 -12.69 -16.44 -7.57
N THR A 671 -13.11 -15.20 -7.44
CA THR A 671 -12.53 -14.27 -6.48
C THR A 671 -13.60 -13.54 -5.67
N PRO A 672 -13.80 -13.89 -4.40
CA PRO A 672 -14.67 -13.13 -3.50
C PRO A 672 -14.08 -11.75 -3.16
N TYR A 673 -14.92 -10.73 -3.12
CA TYR A 673 -14.60 -9.39 -2.66
C TYR A 673 -15.51 -8.99 -1.50
N PRO A 674 -14.99 -8.83 -0.28
CA PRO A 674 -13.59 -9.04 0.16
C PRO A 674 -13.20 -10.53 0.25
N PRO A 675 -11.90 -10.90 0.32
CA PRO A 675 -10.72 -10.03 0.38
C PRO A 675 -10.09 -9.68 -0.98
N GLY A 676 -10.66 -10.11 -2.12
CA GLY A 676 -10.10 -9.91 -3.44
C GLY A 676 -8.95 -10.87 -3.80
N ILE A 677 -8.84 -11.97 -3.07
CA ILE A 677 -7.88 -13.05 -3.32
C ILE A 677 -8.60 -14.19 -4.05
N PRO A 678 -8.02 -14.68 -5.15
CA PRO A 678 -8.61 -15.78 -5.90
C PRO A 678 -8.74 -17.05 -5.05
N LEU A 679 -9.97 -17.51 -4.92
CA LEU A 679 -10.33 -18.78 -4.29
C LEU A 679 -9.97 -19.96 -5.18
N LEU A 680 -10.32 -19.87 -6.46
CA LEU A 680 -9.91 -20.83 -7.48
C LEU A 680 -9.22 -20.11 -8.65
N ILE A 681 -8.26 -20.80 -9.25
CA ILE A 681 -7.59 -20.39 -10.48
C ILE A 681 -7.99 -21.32 -11.64
N PRO A 682 -7.87 -20.88 -12.91
CA PRO A 682 -8.15 -21.74 -14.04
C PRO A 682 -7.41 -23.08 -13.94
N GLY A 683 -8.12 -24.18 -14.20
CA GLY A 683 -7.57 -25.53 -14.13
C GLY A 683 -7.75 -26.24 -12.79
N GLU A 684 -8.18 -25.55 -11.74
CA GLU A 684 -8.52 -26.16 -10.46
C GLU A 684 -9.98 -26.65 -10.43
N VAL A 685 -10.23 -27.62 -9.56
CA VAL A 685 -11.52 -28.29 -9.41
C VAL A 685 -12.31 -27.64 -8.27
N PHE A 686 -13.59 -27.37 -8.50
CA PHE A 686 -14.51 -26.98 -7.45
C PHE A 686 -14.69 -28.12 -6.46
N ASN A 687 -14.24 -27.92 -5.22
CA ASN A 687 -14.50 -28.84 -4.13
C ASN A 687 -15.83 -28.53 -3.43
N ARG A 688 -16.31 -29.46 -2.60
CA ARG A 688 -17.59 -29.35 -1.90
C ARG A 688 -17.67 -28.10 -1.00
N LYS A 689 -16.61 -27.75 -0.26
CA LYS A 689 -16.60 -26.58 0.65
C LYS A 689 -16.78 -25.28 -0.11
N ILE A 690 -16.13 -25.14 -1.26
CA ILE A 690 -16.27 -23.96 -2.14
C ILE A 690 -17.72 -23.86 -2.64
N VAL A 691 -18.31 -24.97 -3.08
CA VAL A 691 -19.71 -24.98 -3.54
C VAL A 691 -20.66 -24.60 -2.39
N GLU A 692 -20.47 -25.12 -1.19
CA GLU A 692 -21.23 -24.74 0.01
C GLU A 692 -21.13 -23.24 0.31
N TYR A 693 -19.93 -22.67 0.23
CA TYR A 693 -19.73 -21.23 0.39
C TYR A 693 -20.46 -20.40 -0.68
N LEU A 694 -20.42 -20.82 -1.95
CA LEU A 694 -21.15 -20.14 -3.03
C LEU A 694 -22.68 -20.22 -2.83
N LYS A 695 -23.18 -21.36 -2.39
CA LYS A 695 -24.60 -21.54 -2.04
C LYS A 695 -25.04 -20.66 -0.87
N PHE A 696 -24.19 -20.56 0.15
CA PHE A 696 -24.43 -19.65 1.27
C PHE A 696 -24.54 -18.20 0.75
N ASN A 697 -23.56 -17.72 -0.03
CA ASN A 697 -23.57 -16.33 -0.53
C ASN A 697 -24.82 -16.05 -1.39
N ARG A 698 -25.26 -16.99 -2.23
CA ARG A 698 -26.53 -16.85 -2.98
C ARG A 698 -27.75 -16.72 -2.05
N ALA A 699 -27.82 -17.52 -1.01
CA ALA A 699 -28.91 -17.48 -0.04
C ALA A 699 -28.88 -16.16 0.75
N PHE A 700 -27.69 -15.75 1.20
CA PHE A 700 -27.47 -14.50 1.93
C PHE A 700 -27.84 -13.27 1.10
N ALA A 701 -27.45 -13.22 -0.18
CA ALA A 701 -27.80 -12.13 -1.09
C ALA A 701 -29.32 -11.94 -1.26
N ARG A 702 -30.09 -13.04 -1.21
CA ARG A 702 -31.57 -12.99 -1.26
C ARG A 702 -32.18 -12.50 0.05
N GLU A 703 -31.60 -12.89 1.18
CA GLU A 703 -32.12 -12.56 2.50
C GLU A 703 -31.69 -11.15 2.95
N CYS A 704 -30.44 -10.77 2.67
CA CYS A 704 -29.85 -9.48 3.05
C CYS A 704 -29.33 -8.72 1.82
N PRO A 705 -30.19 -8.30 0.86
CA PRO A 705 -29.77 -7.54 -0.31
C PRO A 705 -29.12 -6.21 0.11
N GLY A 706 -28.02 -5.87 -0.56
CA GLY A 706 -27.17 -4.72 -0.23
C GLY A 706 -26.01 -5.04 0.69
N PHE A 707 -25.93 -6.27 1.25
CA PHE A 707 -24.80 -6.75 2.08
C PHE A 707 -24.10 -7.97 1.46
N GLU A 708 -24.42 -8.30 0.23
CA GLU A 708 -23.85 -9.42 -0.50
C GLU A 708 -22.36 -9.26 -0.75
N THR A 709 -21.65 -10.40 -0.77
CA THR A 709 -20.26 -10.47 -1.24
C THR A 709 -20.23 -10.54 -2.76
N ASP A 710 -19.53 -9.63 -3.41
CA ASP A 710 -19.29 -9.72 -4.85
C ASP A 710 -18.26 -10.84 -5.13
N ILE A 711 -18.60 -11.77 -6.03
CA ILE A 711 -17.73 -12.89 -6.40
C ILE A 711 -17.43 -12.80 -7.88
N HIS A 712 -16.26 -12.28 -8.22
CA HIS A 712 -15.80 -12.24 -9.60
C HIS A 712 -15.58 -13.67 -10.14
N GLY A 713 -15.95 -13.88 -11.38
CA GLY A 713 -15.93 -15.20 -12.03
C GLY A 713 -17.25 -15.95 -11.96
N LEU A 714 -18.21 -15.48 -11.13
CA LEU A 714 -19.59 -15.92 -11.22
C LEU A 714 -20.38 -15.04 -12.19
N VAL A 715 -21.25 -15.67 -12.95
CA VAL A 715 -22.21 -15.02 -13.84
C VAL A 715 -23.58 -15.07 -13.23
N GLN A 716 -24.27 -13.95 -13.18
CA GLN A 716 -25.65 -13.85 -12.74
C GLN A 716 -26.55 -13.71 -13.95
N GLU A 717 -27.53 -14.60 -14.07
CA GLU A 717 -28.50 -14.57 -15.14
C GLU A 717 -29.94 -14.75 -14.59
N THR A 718 -30.86 -13.93 -15.08
CA THR A 718 -32.26 -14.06 -14.71
C THR A 718 -32.90 -15.15 -15.57
N GLY A 719 -33.38 -16.21 -14.92
CA GLY A 719 -34.09 -17.31 -15.60
C GLY A 719 -35.43 -16.88 -16.20
N PRO A 720 -36.04 -17.72 -17.02
CA PRO A 720 -37.38 -17.46 -17.58
C PRO A 720 -38.47 -17.29 -16.52
N ASP A 721 -38.24 -17.81 -15.33
CA ASP A 721 -39.08 -17.71 -14.14
C ASP A 721 -38.89 -16.41 -13.35
N GLY A 722 -37.98 -15.51 -13.82
CA GLY A 722 -37.62 -14.27 -13.13
C GLY A 722 -36.69 -14.47 -11.95
N VAL A 723 -36.20 -15.68 -11.69
CA VAL A 723 -35.29 -15.97 -10.57
C VAL A 723 -33.84 -15.78 -11.02
N MET A 724 -33.05 -15.05 -10.20
CA MET A 724 -31.64 -14.88 -10.43
C MET A 724 -30.86 -16.18 -10.17
N GLY A 725 -30.26 -16.71 -11.22
CA GLY A 725 -29.34 -17.86 -11.18
C GLY A 725 -27.88 -17.41 -11.09
N TYR A 726 -27.06 -18.22 -10.45
CA TYR A 726 -25.61 -18.01 -10.34
C TYR A 726 -24.88 -19.16 -11.00
N PHE A 727 -23.93 -18.84 -11.86
CA PHE A 727 -23.22 -19.80 -12.71
C PHE A 727 -21.74 -19.54 -12.72
N ALA A 728 -20.93 -20.55 -13.03
CA ALA A 728 -19.52 -20.39 -13.38
C ALA A 728 -19.23 -21.03 -14.75
N ASP A 729 -18.27 -20.45 -15.48
CA ASP A 729 -17.81 -21.01 -16.73
C ASP A 729 -16.73 -22.08 -16.46
N CYS A 730 -17.02 -23.30 -16.78
CA CYS A 730 -16.18 -24.49 -16.58
C CYS A 730 -15.69 -25.04 -17.91
N VAL A 731 -14.63 -25.87 -17.88
CA VAL A 731 -14.21 -26.66 -19.04
C VAL A 731 -15.37 -27.54 -19.49
N ALA A 732 -15.70 -27.54 -20.79
CA ALA A 732 -16.70 -28.42 -21.33
C ALA A 732 -16.25 -29.90 -21.21
N ILE A 733 -17.19 -30.78 -20.79
CA ILE A 733 -16.93 -32.23 -20.68
C ILE A 733 -17.18 -32.88 -22.02
#